data_debf2fa61548cc30c2f28e3ca539a448
#
_entry.id   debf2fa61548cc30c2f28e3ca539a448
#
_cell.length_a   1.000
_cell.length_b   1.000
_cell.length_c   1.000
_cell.angle_alpha   90.00
_cell.angle_beta   90.00
_cell.angle_gamma   90.00
#
_symmetry.space_group_name_H-M   'P 1'
#
loop_
_entity.id
_entity.type
_entity.pdbx_description
1 polymer ?
#
loop_
_entity_poly.entity_id
_entity_poly.type
_entity_poly.pdbx_seq_one_letter_code
_entity_poly.pdbx_strand_id
1 'polypeptide(L)'
;MKSDELREKYLSFFQQQGHSRQPSDVLVPTWDPSVLFTPAGMNQFKDHFLGKVKLEFTRATTCQKCLRTGDIDNVGRTAYHHTFFEMLGNFSFGDYFKKEAIHWAWQFLTDKKWLGIPADRLSVTVYKDDDEAAAIWNQEIGLPSQRISRMEEDENFWPASAPSQGPDGVCGPCSEIYYQLDNGKSVEIWNLVFTQFNRVGEPPNNLRPLPSKNIDTGMGLERTASVLQNVPSNFHIDSLYPIVLAAAEVCGTKYDYTSDNGRRLRRITDHIRACTFAVHENVYPGPKKARYVIKRLIRRAVLDGHQIGMKDPFLHQLVPMVAQCMRSIYPELSETTTRVAEVIRREEADFFQTIDAGLNRIHQVFTGMEKEGRVMVDGREAASLYQTFGVPPELFQTLAAEKNFTFDWDGYRAAMGEHSENSGAGQKELFQTGPIETLKEALLKSDFLGYETTEASCQVRGIIVGPAEEDRLVGRLAAGGDQTQITRIVLDRTPFYGESGGQVGDCGVLQNEECLFRVTDTQKAGELFVHFGHVERGEIKEGMTIQAVVDTTRRDAIRRAHSATHLLHYALQQTLGGHAQQQGSKVDADWLRFDFSNQTSIDDESLKKIESIVNQQVQLAAPVSWSVVPLAEARKAGAMMLFGEKYPDPVRMVTMGDFSKELCGGTHLHNTSEVKNFEILSEESVSSGVRRITALTGQRAHQHRQWVDETLDRLADLLKCSKHQVAEATNHLMNRVRQLKKSLSSGQAKDIPAASSPSNSAKPSSVAYSDLRQWLKETARMVNVALPEVVNRVESLLGDESKILEQLKQLTSGGEVSADQLIAEAKQIGGVLVIASEIPGGNPNLMRQLIDAIRKKSSQPSAILLTGSSGADKVVVVAGLSPELVQKGLSAGAWASQTAQILGGSGGGRPDLAQAGGRFPEKISEALQIGLQWMQNQLQG
;
A
#
# COMPACT_ATOMS: atom_id res chain seq x y z
N MET A 1 36.69 26.60 6.05
CA MET A 1 35.41 26.95 6.75
C MET A 1 34.59 25.70 6.88
N LYS A 2 33.98 25.42 8.05
CA LYS A 2 33.10 24.25 8.21
C LYS A 2 31.74 24.49 7.57
N SER A 3 31.02 23.39 7.19
CA SER A 3 29.70 23.45 6.56
C SER A 3 28.66 24.19 7.46
N ASP A 4 28.67 23.95 8.76
CA ASP A 4 27.79 24.64 9.71
C ASP A 4 28.08 26.14 9.82
N GLU A 5 29.34 26.54 9.79
CA GLU A 5 29.75 27.95 9.77
C GLU A 5 29.29 28.64 8.48
N LEU A 6 29.44 27.99 7.34
CA LEU A 6 28.97 28.51 6.05
C LEU A 6 27.46 28.76 6.06
N ARG A 7 26.69 27.78 6.55
CA ARG A 7 25.23 27.87 6.65
C ARG A 7 24.81 29.04 7.54
N GLU A 8 25.41 29.18 8.71
CA GLU A 8 25.07 30.28 9.63
C GLU A 8 25.52 31.64 9.10
N LYS A 9 26.69 31.74 8.46
CA LYS A 9 27.13 32.98 7.84
C LYS A 9 26.18 33.44 6.72
N TYR A 10 25.68 32.51 5.88
CA TYR A 10 24.75 32.85 4.84
C TYR A 10 23.44 33.39 5.41
N LEU A 11 22.84 32.66 6.32
CA LEU A 11 21.57 33.05 6.93
C LEU A 11 21.71 34.38 7.69
N SER A 12 22.80 34.58 8.44
CA SER A 12 23.08 35.81 9.17
C SER A 12 23.35 36.98 8.23
N PHE A 13 24.05 36.77 7.09
CA PHE A 13 24.26 37.81 6.10
C PHE A 13 22.92 38.35 5.58
N PHE A 14 22.03 37.47 5.13
CA PHE A 14 20.76 37.91 4.58
C PHE A 14 19.78 38.43 5.65
N GLN A 15 19.86 37.95 6.90
CA GLN A 15 19.15 38.61 8.01
C GLN A 15 19.60 40.06 8.22
N GLN A 16 20.90 40.36 8.09
CA GLN A 16 21.40 41.72 8.14
C GLN A 16 20.90 42.60 6.98
N GLN A 17 20.51 41.96 5.85
CA GLN A 17 19.88 42.62 4.72
C GLN A 17 18.33 42.66 4.84
N GLY A 18 17.78 42.37 6.02
CA GLY A 18 16.34 42.46 6.30
C GLY A 18 15.53 41.21 5.87
N HIS A 19 16.15 40.08 5.57
CA HIS A 19 15.44 38.86 5.24
C HIS A 19 14.93 38.15 6.49
N SER A 20 13.70 37.65 6.44
CA SER A 20 13.14 36.73 7.43
C SER A 20 13.73 35.34 7.26
N ARG A 21 14.32 34.78 8.32
CA ARG A 21 14.87 33.43 8.30
C ARG A 21 13.73 32.42 8.39
N GLN A 22 13.56 31.60 7.35
CA GLN A 22 12.53 30.60 7.26
C GLN A 22 13.13 29.20 7.47
N PRO A 23 12.41 28.28 8.15
CA PRO A 23 12.85 26.89 8.28
C PRO A 23 12.84 26.18 6.92
N SER A 24 13.58 25.06 6.85
CA SER A 24 13.50 24.16 5.71
C SER A 24 12.13 23.49 5.66
N ASP A 25 11.53 23.43 4.50
CA ASP A 25 10.34 22.64 4.26
C ASP A 25 10.67 21.12 4.20
N VAL A 26 9.62 20.28 4.15
CA VAL A 26 9.76 18.82 4.06
C VAL A 26 10.26 18.38 2.69
N LEU A 27 10.86 17.17 2.65
CA LEU A 27 11.37 16.59 1.39
C LEU A 27 10.27 16.16 0.43
N VAL A 28 9.09 15.76 0.95
CA VAL A 28 7.94 15.35 0.13
C VAL A 28 6.77 16.27 0.45
N PRO A 29 6.60 17.37 -0.32
CA PRO A 29 5.53 18.33 -0.10
C PRO A 29 4.21 17.77 -0.62
N THR A 30 3.38 17.21 0.25
CA THR A 30 2.07 16.63 -0.10
C THR A 30 1.07 17.68 -0.60
N TRP A 31 1.30 18.95 -0.27
CA TRP A 31 0.52 20.10 -0.69
C TRP A 31 0.83 20.59 -2.11
N ASP A 32 1.97 20.18 -2.69
CA ASP A 32 2.37 20.53 -4.06
C ASP A 32 2.44 19.29 -4.95
N PRO A 33 1.36 18.96 -5.68
CA PRO A 33 1.32 17.77 -6.54
C PRO A 33 2.23 17.88 -7.77
N SER A 34 2.76 19.08 -8.08
CA SER A 34 3.62 19.31 -9.24
C SER A 34 5.02 18.73 -9.08
N VAL A 35 5.44 18.40 -7.86
CA VAL A 35 6.76 17.84 -7.55
C VAL A 35 6.64 16.58 -6.70
N LEU A 36 7.54 15.63 -6.97
CA LEU A 36 7.63 14.40 -6.19
C LEU A 36 8.45 14.60 -4.89
N PHE A 37 9.47 15.42 -4.96
CA PHE A 37 10.31 15.86 -3.86
C PHE A 37 10.59 17.34 -4.00
N THR A 38 10.95 18.01 -2.92
CA THR A 38 11.37 19.41 -2.91
C THR A 38 12.70 19.57 -3.67
N PRO A 39 12.70 20.13 -4.89
CA PRO A 39 13.89 20.18 -5.73
C PRO A 39 14.74 21.42 -5.52
N ALA A 40 14.18 22.47 -4.89
CA ALA A 40 14.83 23.77 -4.73
C ALA A 40 14.23 24.56 -3.56
N GLY A 41 14.94 25.58 -3.07
CA GLY A 41 14.52 26.42 -1.96
C GLY A 41 13.25 27.23 -2.21
N MET A 42 12.97 27.55 -3.46
CA MET A 42 11.80 28.35 -3.85
C MET A 42 10.47 27.58 -3.69
N ASN A 43 10.51 26.25 -3.58
CA ASN A 43 9.30 25.43 -3.64
C ASN A 43 8.25 25.83 -2.61
N GLN A 44 8.67 26.10 -1.37
CA GLN A 44 7.79 26.54 -0.30
C GLN A 44 7.22 27.96 -0.49
N PHE A 45 7.73 28.73 -1.46
CA PHE A 45 7.35 30.12 -1.73
C PHE A 45 6.62 30.31 -3.06
N LYS A 46 6.19 29.25 -3.75
CA LYS A 46 5.48 29.35 -5.05
C LYS A 46 4.30 30.31 -5.01
N ASP A 47 3.46 30.24 -3.99
CA ASP A 47 2.29 31.11 -3.86
C ASP A 47 2.66 32.57 -3.53
N HIS A 48 3.81 32.81 -2.89
CA HIS A 48 4.34 34.17 -2.69
C HIS A 48 4.74 34.81 -4.03
N PHE A 49 5.46 34.06 -4.87
CA PHE A 49 5.84 34.52 -6.22
C PHE A 49 4.63 34.81 -7.11
N LEU A 50 3.57 33.99 -7.01
CA LEU A 50 2.34 34.14 -7.77
C LEU A 50 1.41 35.25 -7.22
N GLY A 51 1.74 35.85 -6.06
CA GLY A 51 0.91 36.84 -5.39
C GLY A 51 -0.42 36.28 -4.86
N LYS A 52 -0.50 34.99 -4.61
CA LYS A 52 -1.71 34.29 -4.12
C LYS A 52 -1.90 34.35 -2.61
N VAL A 53 -0.87 34.75 -1.87
CA VAL A 53 -0.90 34.85 -0.41
C VAL A 53 -0.64 36.26 0.07
N LYS A 54 -1.23 36.64 1.21
CA LYS A 54 -0.89 37.90 1.88
C LYS A 54 0.54 37.80 2.43
N LEU A 55 1.41 38.67 2.01
CA LEU A 55 2.80 38.66 2.42
C LEU A 55 2.94 39.10 3.88
N GLU A 56 3.52 38.25 4.71
CA GLU A 56 3.95 38.57 6.08
C GLU A 56 5.37 39.13 6.09
N PHE A 57 6.14 38.84 5.05
CA PHE A 57 7.50 39.31 4.80
C PHE A 57 7.70 39.47 3.30
N THR A 58 8.52 40.42 2.89
CA THR A 58 8.87 40.66 1.47
C THR A 58 10.21 40.07 1.12
N ARG A 59 11.00 39.66 2.10
CA ARG A 59 12.33 39.02 1.96
C ARG A 59 12.40 37.79 2.83
N ALA A 60 12.91 36.67 2.28
CA ALA A 60 13.15 35.44 3.04
C ALA A 60 14.55 34.87 2.76
N THR A 61 15.10 34.17 3.74
CA THR A 61 16.29 33.32 3.56
C THR A 61 16.11 31.99 4.24
N THR A 62 16.60 30.93 3.62
CA THR A 62 16.49 29.55 4.14
C THR A 62 17.68 28.70 3.74
N CYS A 63 17.91 27.64 4.51
CA CYS A 63 18.72 26.49 4.11
C CYS A 63 17.76 25.32 3.89
N GLN A 64 17.43 25.02 2.64
CA GLN A 64 16.41 24.05 2.26
C GLN A 64 17.01 22.68 2.02
N LYS A 65 16.46 21.64 2.63
CA LYS A 65 16.68 20.23 2.28
C LYS A 65 16.08 19.97 0.90
N CYS A 66 16.90 19.49 -0.04
CA CYS A 66 16.48 19.21 -1.40
C CYS A 66 16.78 17.75 -1.74
N LEU A 67 15.92 17.16 -2.57
CA LEU A 67 16.13 15.84 -3.13
C LEU A 67 15.83 15.85 -4.63
N ARG A 68 16.85 15.52 -5.44
CA ARG A 68 16.74 15.42 -6.90
C ARG A 68 16.99 14.00 -7.36
N THR A 69 16.12 13.50 -8.25
CA THR A 69 16.17 12.14 -8.76
C THR A 69 16.84 12.03 -10.13
N GLY A 70 16.95 13.14 -10.89
CA GLY A 70 17.57 13.18 -12.22
C GLY A 70 19.05 12.82 -12.20
N ASP A 71 19.75 13.16 -11.13
CA ASP A 71 21.21 13.00 -11.02
C ASP A 71 21.66 11.69 -10.34
N ILE A 72 20.74 10.80 -9.99
CA ILE A 72 21.04 9.56 -9.25
C ILE A 72 22.17 8.75 -9.90
N ASP A 73 22.22 8.71 -11.23
CA ASP A 73 23.22 7.92 -11.97
C ASP A 73 24.60 8.57 -11.99
N ASN A 74 24.68 9.88 -11.76
CA ASN A 74 25.92 10.65 -11.66
C ASN A 74 26.54 10.60 -10.26
N VAL A 75 25.76 10.21 -9.24
CA VAL A 75 26.22 10.13 -7.86
C VAL A 75 27.39 9.15 -7.71
N GLY A 76 28.44 9.61 -7.05
CA GLY A 76 29.69 8.88 -6.84
C GLY A 76 30.65 8.87 -8.05
N ARG A 77 30.15 9.21 -9.26
CA ARG A 77 30.95 9.32 -10.49
C ARG A 77 31.55 10.71 -10.66
N THR A 78 30.75 11.72 -10.36
CA THR A 78 31.18 13.12 -10.38
C THR A 78 31.60 13.59 -8.99
N ALA A 79 32.26 14.74 -8.92
CA ALA A 79 32.74 15.32 -7.69
C ALA A 79 31.61 15.99 -6.86
N TYR A 80 30.49 16.37 -7.49
CA TYR A 80 29.54 17.31 -6.90
C TYR A 80 28.04 16.95 -7.06
N HIS A 81 27.67 15.82 -7.71
CA HIS A 81 26.26 15.41 -7.77
C HIS A 81 25.84 14.62 -6.53
N HIS A 82 24.69 14.99 -6.01
CA HIS A 82 24.04 14.36 -4.86
C HIS A 82 22.57 14.09 -5.12
N THR A 83 22.04 13.05 -4.49
CA THR A 83 20.57 12.82 -4.43
C THR A 83 19.95 13.77 -3.41
N PHE A 84 20.53 13.84 -2.20
CA PHE A 84 20.15 14.77 -1.15
C PHE A 84 21.22 15.84 -0.98
N PHE A 85 20.83 17.10 -0.93
CA PHE A 85 21.74 18.24 -0.70
C PHE A 85 21.00 19.38 -0.02
N GLU A 86 21.75 20.33 0.50
CA GLU A 86 21.22 21.53 1.12
C GLU A 86 21.42 22.73 0.18
N MET A 87 20.34 23.50 -0.02
CA MET A 87 20.34 24.71 -0.85
C MET A 87 20.15 25.94 0.02
N LEU A 88 21.13 26.82 0.02
CA LEU A 88 21.06 28.13 0.66
C LEU A 88 20.38 29.09 -0.31
N GLY A 89 19.29 29.72 0.14
CA GLY A 89 18.49 30.60 -0.73
C GLY A 89 18.16 31.95 -0.08
N ASN A 90 18.17 32.99 -0.88
CA ASN A 90 17.57 34.28 -0.54
C ASN A 90 16.53 34.67 -1.58
N PHE A 91 15.42 35.21 -1.11
CA PHE A 91 14.21 35.44 -1.89
C PHE A 91 13.70 36.84 -1.70
N SER A 92 13.18 37.44 -2.79
CA SER A 92 12.46 38.71 -2.79
C SER A 92 11.09 38.56 -3.42
N PHE A 93 10.07 39.06 -2.76
CA PHE A 93 8.69 39.06 -3.24
C PHE A 93 8.26 40.50 -3.55
N GLY A 94 8.74 41.01 -4.72
CA GLY A 94 8.46 42.38 -5.18
C GLY A 94 9.18 43.48 -4.41
N ASP A 95 10.21 43.18 -3.62
CA ASP A 95 10.95 44.18 -2.81
C ASP A 95 12.22 44.68 -3.50
N TYR A 96 13.16 43.76 -3.80
CA TYR A 96 14.39 44.06 -4.54
C TYR A 96 14.52 43.15 -5.77
N PHE A 97 15.43 43.51 -6.72
CA PHE A 97 15.61 42.74 -7.94
C PHE A 97 17.10 42.52 -8.27
N LYS A 98 17.48 42.46 -9.55
CA LYS A 98 18.81 42.06 -10.04
C LYS A 98 19.97 42.80 -9.37
N LYS A 99 19.87 44.10 -9.26
CA LYS A 99 20.94 44.94 -8.75
C LYS A 99 21.37 44.54 -7.33
N GLU A 100 20.43 44.55 -6.41
CA GLU A 100 20.71 44.19 -5.03
C GLU A 100 21.14 42.71 -4.91
N ALA A 101 20.46 41.81 -5.64
CA ALA A 101 20.80 40.38 -5.62
C ALA A 101 22.25 40.12 -6.03
N ILE A 102 22.70 40.74 -7.13
CA ILE A 102 24.07 40.60 -7.66
C ILE A 102 25.08 41.22 -6.71
N HIS A 103 24.80 42.43 -6.21
CA HIS A 103 25.69 43.11 -5.26
C HIS A 103 25.86 42.31 -3.96
N TRP A 104 24.78 41.81 -3.37
CA TRP A 104 24.84 41.03 -2.15
C TRP A 104 25.51 39.67 -2.36
N ALA A 105 25.26 39.02 -3.50
CA ALA A 105 25.95 37.79 -3.80
C ALA A 105 27.46 37.99 -3.94
N TRP A 106 27.88 39.03 -4.65
CA TRP A 106 29.28 39.37 -4.78
C TRP A 106 29.91 39.75 -3.44
N GLN A 107 29.26 40.60 -2.63
CA GLN A 107 29.69 40.96 -1.31
C GLN A 107 29.85 39.74 -0.40
N PHE A 108 28.87 38.85 -0.38
CA PHE A 108 28.93 37.64 0.47
C PHE A 108 30.12 36.76 0.09
N LEU A 109 30.36 36.55 -1.19
CA LEU A 109 31.45 35.72 -1.66
C LEU A 109 32.83 36.32 -1.44
N THR A 110 33.01 37.61 -1.70
CA THR A 110 34.37 38.25 -1.76
C THR A 110 34.81 38.97 -0.51
N ASP A 111 33.86 39.47 0.31
CA ASP A 111 34.24 40.15 1.56
C ASP A 111 34.85 39.18 2.57
N LYS A 112 36.03 39.54 3.11
CA LYS A 112 36.75 38.75 4.12
C LYS A 112 35.96 38.47 5.40
N LYS A 113 34.99 39.35 5.74
CA LYS A 113 34.08 39.14 6.87
C LYS A 113 33.21 37.90 6.64
N TRP A 114 32.87 37.58 5.40
CA TRP A 114 31.98 36.48 5.03
C TRP A 114 32.77 35.28 4.49
N LEU A 115 32.86 35.08 3.17
CA LEU A 115 33.57 33.96 2.62
C LEU A 115 35.02 34.27 2.22
N GLY A 116 35.30 35.49 1.79
CA GLY A 116 36.66 35.95 1.42
C GLY A 116 37.22 35.21 0.20
N ILE A 117 36.38 34.77 -0.71
CA ILE A 117 36.81 34.10 -1.95
C ILE A 117 37.51 35.14 -2.82
N PRO A 118 38.72 34.84 -3.36
CA PRO A 118 39.42 35.75 -4.26
C PRO A 118 38.61 36.04 -5.51
N ALA A 119 38.40 37.32 -5.79
CA ALA A 119 37.57 37.76 -6.92
C ALA A 119 38.07 37.27 -8.28
N ASP A 120 39.42 37.02 -8.38
CA ASP A 120 40.01 36.47 -9.59
C ASP A 120 39.69 34.98 -9.85
N ARG A 121 39.18 34.28 -8.89
CA ARG A 121 38.71 32.91 -9.00
C ARG A 121 37.25 32.80 -9.47
N LEU A 122 36.53 33.91 -9.58
CA LEU A 122 35.09 33.92 -9.87
C LEU A 122 34.84 34.31 -11.34
N SER A 123 33.93 33.62 -11.99
CA SER A 123 33.34 33.96 -13.27
C SER A 123 31.82 33.77 -13.25
N VAL A 124 31.11 34.41 -14.13
CA VAL A 124 29.63 34.35 -14.15
C VAL A 124 29.11 34.04 -15.55
N THR A 125 27.91 33.47 -15.57
CA THR A 125 27.11 33.36 -16.79
C THR A 125 25.86 34.23 -16.67
N VAL A 126 25.31 34.67 -17.79
CA VAL A 126 24.02 35.37 -17.86
C VAL A 126 23.24 34.86 -19.05
N TYR A 127 21.91 34.93 -18.98
CA TYR A 127 21.07 34.63 -20.12
C TYR A 127 21.42 35.54 -21.31
N LYS A 128 21.45 35.00 -22.53
CA LYS A 128 21.94 35.70 -23.72
C LYS A 128 21.31 37.07 -23.95
N ASP A 129 20.02 37.21 -23.64
CA ASP A 129 19.25 38.42 -23.86
C ASP A 129 19.12 39.29 -22.58
N ASP A 130 19.83 38.91 -21.48
CA ASP A 130 19.81 39.67 -20.24
C ASP A 130 20.94 40.70 -20.16
N ASP A 131 20.81 41.78 -20.93
CA ASP A 131 21.76 42.87 -20.96
C ASP A 131 21.87 43.61 -19.61
N GLU A 132 20.79 43.68 -18.85
CA GLU A 132 20.77 44.33 -17.54
C GLU A 132 21.69 43.59 -16.53
N ALA A 133 21.57 42.27 -16.42
CA ALA A 133 22.43 41.50 -15.55
C ALA A 133 23.90 41.58 -15.99
N ALA A 134 24.16 41.50 -17.30
CA ALA A 134 25.52 41.64 -17.85
C ALA A 134 26.14 43.01 -17.56
N ALA A 135 25.35 44.10 -17.66
CA ALA A 135 25.80 45.44 -17.34
C ALA A 135 26.09 45.61 -15.84
N ILE A 136 25.25 45.09 -14.94
CA ILE A 136 25.51 45.15 -13.50
C ILE A 136 26.82 44.45 -13.15
N TRP A 137 27.06 43.22 -13.67
CA TRP A 137 28.30 42.49 -13.46
C TRP A 137 29.55 43.24 -13.98
N ASN A 138 29.45 43.81 -15.18
CA ASN A 138 30.58 44.46 -15.79
C ASN A 138 30.85 45.87 -15.26
N GLN A 139 29.81 46.73 -15.18
CA GLN A 139 29.98 48.13 -14.89
C GLN A 139 29.89 48.48 -13.41
N GLU A 140 28.99 47.81 -12.63
CA GLU A 140 28.83 48.11 -11.24
C GLU A 140 29.73 47.25 -10.34
N ILE A 141 29.84 45.93 -10.60
CA ILE A 141 30.72 45.03 -9.87
C ILE A 141 32.16 45.14 -10.36
N GLY A 142 32.39 45.52 -11.64
CA GLY A 142 33.70 45.66 -12.22
C GLY A 142 34.31 44.34 -12.67
N LEU A 143 33.49 43.32 -12.91
CA LEU A 143 33.95 42.03 -13.42
C LEU A 143 34.36 42.15 -14.87
N PRO A 144 35.57 41.72 -15.30
CA PRO A 144 36.04 41.82 -16.68
C PRO A 144 35.12 41.03 -17.63
N SER A 145 34.84 41.57 -18.79
CA SER A 145 33.93 40.97 -19.80
C SER A 145 34.31 39.54 -20.19
N GLN A 146 35.59 39.19 -20.13
CA GLN A 146 36.06 37.82 -20.42
C GLN A 146 35.65 36.79 -19.36
N ARG A 147 35.14 37.23 -18.21
CA ARG A 147 34.59 36.39 -17.14
C ARG A 147 33.08 36.39 -17.09
N ILE A 148 32.41 37.00 -18.04
CA ILE A 148 30.97 37.04 -18.19
C ILE A 148 30.62 36.31 -19.47
N SER A 149 30.06 35.11 -19.39
CA SER A 149 29.63 34.33 -20.54
C SER A 149 28.10 34.46 -20.73
N ARG A 150 27.68 34.58 -21.98
CA ARG A 150 26.27 34.59 -22.35
C ARG A 150 25.86 33.22 -22.81
N MET A 151 24.81 32.67 -22.19
CA MET A 151 24.36 31.28 -22.42
C MET A 151 22.94 31.23 -22.89
N GLU A 152 22.53 30.13 -23.46
CA GLU A 152 21.19 29.87 -23.98
C GLU A 152 20.19 29.53 -22.84
N GLU A 153 18.94 29.23 -23.21
CA GLU A 153 17.86 28.98 -22.26
C GLU A 153 17.98 27.66 -21.51
N ASP A 154 18.72 26.72 -22.01
CA ASP A 154 19.02 25.44 -21.34
C ASP A 154 20.00 25.58 -20.17
N GLU A 155 20.82 26.63 -20.18
CA GLU A 155 21.82 26.93 -19.13
C GLU A 155 21.33 28.08 -18.24
N ASN A 156 21.01 29.26 -18.81
CA ASN A 156 20.70 30.46 -18.02
C ASN A 156 19.24 30.87 -18.03
N PHE A 157 18.32 29.92 -17.97
CA PHE A 157 16.93 30.14 -17.67
C PHE A 157 16.44 29.11 -16.66
N TRP A 158 15.67 29.49 -15.64
CA TRP A 158 15.14 28.57 -14.63
C TRP A 158 13.62 28.51 -14.65
N PRO A 159 12.99 27.30 -14.69
CA PRO A 159 13.63 26.00 -14.99
C PRO A 159 14.27 25.98 -16.37
N ALA A 160 15.25 25.12 -16.58
CA ALA A 160 15.98 24.99 -17.85
C ALA A 160 15.02 24.83 -19.02
N SER A 161 15.28 25.55 -20.11
CA SER A 161 14.46 25.59 -21.35
C SER A 161 13.00 26.01 -21.15
N ALA A 162 12.65 26.68 -20.04
CA ALA A 162 11.27 27.10 -19.76
C ALA A 162 10.63 27.93 -20.89
N PRO A 163 11.35 28.83 -21.62
CA PRO A 163 10.75 29.53 -22.74
C PRO A 163 10.21 28.61 -23.84
N SER A 164 10.91 27.54 -24.19
CA SER A 164 10.55 26.64 -25.31
C SER A 164 9.77 25.40 -24.89
N GLN A 165 10.19 24.69 -23.84
CA GLN A 165 9.66 23.35 -23.49
C GLN A 165 9.69 22.98 -22.01
N GLY A 166 9.91 23.94 -21.12
CA GLY A 166 9.96 23.67 -19.67
C GLY A 166 8.58 23.42 -19.05
N PRO A 167 8.50 23.06 -17.77
CA PRO A 167 7.25 22.88 -17.04
C PRO A 167 6.54 24.20 -16.82
N ASP A 168 5.21 24.17 -16.66
CA ASP A 168 4.41 25.31 -16.25
C ASP A 168 4.78 25.77 -14.83
N GLY A 169 4.71 27.07 -14.57
CA GLY A 169 5.01 27.67 -13.28
C GLY A 169 5.90 28.90 -13.36
N VAL A 170 6.30 29.37 -12.18
CA VAL A 170 7.15 30.56 -12.06
C VAL A 170 8.54 30.30 -12.66
N CYS A 171 9.04 31.28 -13.44
CA CYS A 171 10.29 31.13 -14.17
C CYS A 171 10.94 32.48 -14.47
N GLY A 172 12.19 32.45 -14.88
CA GLY A 172 12.91 33.64 -15.31
C GLY A 172 14.35 33.36 -15.75
N PRO A 173 15.00 34.32 -16.42
CA PRO A 173 16.43 34.25 -16.72
C PRO A 173 17.23 34.18 -15.43
N CYS A 174 18.42 33.60 -15.51
CA CYS A 174 19.30 33.50 -14.36
C CYS A 174 20.75 33.87 -14.65
N SER A 175 21.51 34.07 -13.60
CA SER A 175 22.96 34.29 -13.64
C SER A 175 23.63 33.34 -12.68
N GLU A 176 24.54 32.53 -13.18
CA GLU A 176 25.26 31.55 -12.37
C GLU A 176 26.65 32.04 -12.03
N ILE A 177 27.14 31.75 -10.82
CA ILE A 177 28.46 32.13 -10.34
C ILE A 177 29.30 30.86 -10.23
N TYR A 178 30.47 30.86 -10.89
CA TYR A 178 31.40 29.75 -10.97
C TYR A 178 32.68 30.06 -10.22
N TYR A 179 33.25 29.05 -9.55
CA TYR A 179 34.57 29.09 -8.97
C TYR A 179 35.57 28.33 -9.83
N GLN A 180 36.69 28.96 -10.13
CA GLN A 180 37.78 28.37 -10.92
C GLN A 180 38.73 27.56 -10.03
N LEU A 181 38.79 26.25 -10.23
CA LEU A 181 39.68 25.33 -9.55
C LEU A 181 41.09 25.42 -10.12
N ASP A 182 42.07 24.98 -9.33
CA ASP A 182 43.53 24.98 -9.73
C ASP A 182 43.80 24.07 -10.95
N ASN A 183 42.94 23.09 -11.23
CA ASN A 183 43.04 22.17 -12.35
C ASN A 183 42.41 22.73 -13.66
N GLY A 184 42.04 24.00 -13.66
CA GLY A 184 41.40 24.68 -14.80
C GLY A 184 39.92 24.39 -15.02
N LYS A 185 39.29 23.53 -14.19
CA LYS A 185 37.85 23.31 -14.21
C LYS A 185 37.13 24.38 -13.39
N SER A 186 35.87 24.66 -13.76
CA SER A 186 34.99 25.54 -12.98
C SER A 186 33.87 24.74 -12.32
N VAL A 187 33.41 25.20 -11.14
CA VAL A 187 32.32 24.63 -10.40
C VAL A 187 31.29 25.73 -10.15
N GLU A 188 30.07 25.54 -10.59
CA GLU A 188 28.93 26.39 -10.27
C GLU A 188 28.67 26.30 -8.77
N ILE A 189 28.71 27.44 -8.09
CA ILE A 189 28.47 27.50 -6.64
C ILE A 189 27.15 28.19 -6.29
N TRP A 190 26.65 29.10 -7.15
CA TRP A 190 25.43 29.86 -6.87
C TRP A 190 24.69 30.21 -8.17
N ASN A 191 23.37 30.02 -8.16
CA ASN A 191 22.46 30.47 -9.23
C ASN A 191 21.54 31.57 -8.71
N LEU A 192 21.50 32.72 -9.40
CA LEU A 192 20.65 33.88 -9.12
C LEU A 192 19.54 33.92 -10.16
N VAL A 193 18.32 33.53 -9.80
CA VAL A 193 17.17 33.52 -10.70
C VAL A 193 16.34 34.79 -10.57
N PHE A 194 16.13 35.47 -11.68
CA PHE A 194 15.35 36.71 -11.80
C PHE A 194 13.92 36.35 -12.21
N THR A 195 13.14 35.89 -11.23
CA THR A 195 11.81 35.33 -11.44
C THR A 195 10.81 36.44 -11.77
N GLN A 196 10.41 36.50 -13.03
CA GLN A 196 9.52 37.55 -13.56
C GLN A 196 8.37 37.04 -14.44
N PHE A 197 8.32 35.74 -14.74
CA PHE A 197 7.30 35.14 -15.56
C PHE A 197 6.62 33.95 -14.87
N ASN A 198 5.37 33.71 -15.25
CA ASN A 198 4.65 32.46 -15.03
C ASN A 198 4.45 31.80 -16.39
N ARG A 199 5.09 30.64 -16.63
CA ARG A 199 4.86 29.85 -17.83
C ARG A 199 3.53 29.14 -17.74
N VAL A 200 2.72 29.23 -18.80
CA VAL A 200 1.43 28.54 -18.91
C VAL A 200 1.22 28.07 -20.34
N GLY A 201 1.21 26.76 -20.54
CA GLY A 201 0.98 26.13 -21.85
C GLY A 201 2.16 26.24 -22.82
N GLU A 202 1.89 26.06 -24.12
CA GLU A 202 2.92 25.99 -25.15
C GLU A 202 3.22 27.35 -25.80
N PRO A 203 4.44 27.57 -26.37
CA PRO A 203 4.76 28.77 -27.18
C PRO A 203 3.82 28.92 -28.40
N PRO A 204 3.64 30.16 -28.92
CA PRO A 204 4.11 31.43 -28.38
C PRO A 204 3.18 31.96 -27.27
N ASN A 205 3.63 32.97 -26.53
CA ASN A 205 2.88 33.65 -25.47
C ASN A 205 2.66 32.81 -24.19
N ASN A 206 3.45 31.78 -23.98
CA ASN A 206 3.43 30.96 -22.77
C ASN A 206 4.05 31.64 -21.53
N LEU A 207 4.92 32.66 -21.70
CA LEU A 207 5.51 33.43 -20.60
C LEU A 207 4.64 34.63 -20.24
N ARG A 208 3.88 34.54 -19.16
CA ARG A 208 3.02 35.62 -18.65
C ARG A 208 3.79 36.38 -17.56
N PRO A 209 3.82 37.75 -17.59
CA PRO A 209 4.44 38.47 -16.48
C PRO A 209 3.82 38.15 -15.15
N LEU A 210 4.65 37.99 -14.10
CA LEU A 210 4.21 37.88 -12.71
C LEU A 210 3.69 39.27 -12.21
N PRO A 211 2.87 39.29 -11.14
CA PRO A 211 2.39 40.53 -10.51
C PRO A 211 3.52 41.45 -10.06
N SER A 212 4.67 40.86 -9.68
CA SER A 212 5.87 41.60 -9.31
C SER A 212 7.12 40.88 -9.83
N LYS A 213 8.23 41.62 -9.95
CA LYS A 213 9.56 41.05 -10.19
C LYS A 213 10.10 40.52 -8.89
N ASN A 214 10.58 39.27 -8.89
CA ASN A 214 11.02 38.58 -7.70
C ASN A 214 12.44 38.04 -7.86
N ILE A 215 13.05 37.67 -6.73
CA ILE A 215 14.34 37.00 -6.70
C ILE A 215 14.18 35.64 -6.06
N ASP A 216 14.73 34.64 -6.73
CA ASP A 216 14.95 33.29 -6.23
C ASP A 216 16.43 32.97 -6.39
N THR A 217 17.12 32.53 -5.34
CA THR A 217 18.52 32.11 -5.50
C THR A 217 18.78 30.77 -4.86
N GLY A 218 19.76 30.03 -5.41
CA GLY A 218 20.16 28.75 -4.89
C GLY A 218 21.69 28.57 -4.89
N MET A 219 22.30 28.64 -3.71
CA MET A 219 23.73 28.32 -3.50
C MET A 219 23.84 26.89 -2.94
N GLY A 220 24.54 26.00 -3.65
CA GLY A 220 24.77 24.65 -3.19
C GLY A 220 25.70 24.63 -1.96
N LEU A 221 25.18 24.24 -0.81
CA LEU A 221 25.99 24.19 0.44
C LEU A 221 27.21 23.31 0.26
N GLU A 222 27.03 22.07 -0.19
CA GLU A 222 28.10 21.08 -0.33
C GLU A 222 29.15 21.52 -1.37
N ARG A 223 28.72 22.13 -2.48
CA ARG A 223 29.62 22.66 -3.51
C ARG A 223 30.47 23.80 -2.97
N THR A 224 29.86 24.78 -2.33
CA THR A 224 30.53 25.92 -1.75
C THR A 224 31.46 25.50 -0.61
N ALA A 225 31.02 24.56 0.24
CA ALA A 225 31.84 24.01 1.31
C ALA A 225 33.09 23.29 0.74
N SER A 226 32.97 22.54 -0.35
CA SER A 226 34.12 21.86 -0.97
C SER A 226 35.20 22.84 -1.48
N VAL A 227 34.73 23.95 -2.05
CA VAL A 227 35.62 25.04 -2.49
C VAL A 227 36.34 25.66 -1.29
N LEU A 228 35.59 26.04 -0.24
CA LEU A 228 36.13 26.70 0.94
C LEU A 228 37.06 25.81 1.80
N GLN A 229 36.86 24.50 1.74
CA GLN A 229 37.68 23.48 2.42
C GLN A 229 38.83 23.00 1.54
N ASN A 230 38.89 23.44 0.27
CA ASN A 230 39.87 23.05 -0.71
C ASN A 230 40.03 21.53 -0.80
N VAL A 231 38.91 20.82 -0.98
CA VAL A 231 38.87 19.36 -1.08
C VAL A 231 38.43 18.91 -2.49
N PRO A 232 38.83 17.69 -2.92
CA PRO A 232 38.70 17.25 -4.32
C PRO A 232 37.25 16.97 -4.74
N SER A 233 36.32 16.82 -3.78
CA SER A 233 34.90 16.60 -4.06
C SER A 233 34.05 16.92 -2.83
N ASN A 234 32.74 17.09 -3.06
CA ASN A 234 31.76 17.28 -1.97
C ASN A 234 31.80 16.13 -0.95
N PHE A 235 32.16 14.91 -1.34
CA PHE A 235 32.28 13.78 -0.42
C PHE A 235 33.42 13.88 0.59
N HIS A 236 34.33 14.86 0.43
CA HIS A 236 35.44 15.11 1.35
C HIS A 236 35.21 16.29 2.31
N ILE A 237 34.03 16.94 2.25
CA ILE A 237 33.71 18.00 3.19
C ILE A 237 33.48 17.44 4.60
N ASP A 238 33.60 18.29 5.58
CA ASP A 238 33.52 17.94 7.01
C ASP A 238 32.19 17.27 7.43
N SER A 239 31.08 17.52 6.70
CA SER A 239 29.77 16.93 6.99
C SER A 239 29.55 15.58 6.29
N LEU A 240 30.31 15.24 5.23
CA LEU A 240 30.11 13.99 4.46
C LEU A 240 31.27 13.00 4.61
N TYR A 241 32.48 13.49 4.74
CA TYR A 241 33.66 12.61 4.79
C TYR A 241 33.63 11.62 5.96
N PRO A 242 33.17 11.97 7.17
CA PRO A 242 33.02 10.99 8.25
C PRO A 242 32.06 9.84 7.89
N ILE A 243 31.01 10.12 7.11
CA ILE A 243 30.05 9.08 6.67
C ILE A 243 30.72 8.16 5.64
N VAL A 244 31.55 8.71 4.71
CA VAL A 244 32.33 7.92 3.76
C VAL A 244 33.28 6.96 4.48
N LEU A 245 33.97 7.45 5.52
CA LEU A 245 34.90 6.65 6.32
C LEU A 245 34.17 5.56 7.10
N ALA A 246 33.02 5.89 7.71
CA ALA A 246 32.18 4.91 8.40
C ALA A 246 31.65 3.83 7.43
N ALA A 247 31.26 4.22 6.21
CA ALA A 247 30.87 3.27 5.17
C ALA A 247 32.02 2.34 4.78
N ALA A 248 33.24 2.85 4.68
CA ALA A 248 34.43 2.06 4.40
C ALA A 248 34.72 1.07 5.52
N GLU A 249 34.62 1.49 6.77
CA GLU A 249 34.82 0.66 7.97
C GLU A 249 33.78 -0.46 8.04
N VAL A 250 32.48 -0.12 7.91
CA VAL A 250 31.41 -1.11 7.92
C VAL A 250 31.54 -2.12 6.78
N CYS A 251 31.98 -1.68 5.59
CA CYS A 251 32.22 -2.57 4.45
C CYS A 251 33.59 -3.29 4.52
N GLY A 252 34.38 -3.12 5.57
CA GLY A 252 35.68 -3.78 5.74
C GLY A 252 36.73 -3.44 4.67
N THR A 253 36.63 -2.23 4.07
CA THR A 253 37.53 -1.80 2.98
C THR A 253 38.14 -0.42 3.27
N LYS A 254 39.18 -0.06 2.53
CA LYS A 254 39.78 1.30 2.62
C LYS A 254 39.17 2.19 1.55
N TYR A 255 38.90 3.44 1.94
CA TYR A 255 38.47 4.43 0.98
C TYR A 255 39.66 4.93 0.12
N ASP A 256 39.51 4.81 -1.17
CA ASP A 256 40.36 5.40 -2.19
C ASP A 256 39.48 6.10 -3.23
N TYR A 257 39.65 7.42 -3.37
CA TYR A 257 38.83 8.27 -4.22
C TYR A 257 38.81 7.80 -5.68
N THR A 258 39.91 7.27 -6.18
CA THR A 258 40.09 6.87 -7.59
C THR A 258 39.57 5.47 -7.90
N SER A 259 39.39 4.65 -6.90
CA SER A 259 38.97 3.24 -7.04
C SER A 259 37.46 3.09 -7.28
N ASP A 260 37.10 1.96 -7.90
CA ASP A 260 35.67 1.58 -8.03
C ASP A 260 34.99 1.40 -6.70
N ASN A 261 35.69 0.82 -5.72
CA ASN A 261 35.12 0.72 -4.35
C ASN A 261 34.92 2.10 -3.73
N GLY A 262 35.85 3.06 -3.96
CA GLY A 262 35.67 4.43 -3.52
C GLY A 262 34.45 5.10 -4.13
N ARG A 263 34.17 4.85 -5.42
CA ARG A 263 32.94 5.29 -6.10
C ARG A 263 31.69 4.71 -5.43
N ARG A 264 31.69 3.40 -5.12
CA ARG A 264 30.58 2.72 -4.45
C ARG A 264 30.35 3.28 -3.04
N LEU A 265 31.43 3.51 -2.27
CA LEU A 265 31.34 4.10 -0.93
C LEU A 265 30.75 5.52 -0.94
N ARG A 266 31.10 6.35 -1.91
CA ARG A 266 30.46 7.67 -2.11
C ARG A 266 28.98 7.56 -2.39
N ARG A 267 28.56 6.61 -3.23
CA ARG A 267 27.15 6.37 -3.56
C ARG A 267 26.38 5.83 -2.34
N ILE A 268 26.96 4.90 -1.58
CA ILE A 268 26.41 4.43 -0.31
C ILE A 268 26.20 5.62 0.65
N THR A 269 27.21 6.50 0.78
CA THR A 269 27.16 7.69 1.63
C THR A 269 26.01 8.63 1.24
N ASP A 270 25.88 8.95 -0.03
CA ASP A 270 24.81 9.79 -0.55
C ASP A 270 23.43 9.19 -0.30
N HIS A 271 23.27 7.94 -0.65
CA HIS A 271 21.96 7.26 -0.56
C HIS A 271 21.54 7.04 0.89
N ILE A 272 22.45 6.68 1.81
CA ILE A 272 22.08 6.54 3.22
C ILE A 272 21.71 7.88 3.85
N ARG A 273 22.40 8.98 3.48
CA ARG A 273 22.03 10.31 3.91
C ARG A 273 20.61 10.67 3.44
N ALA A 274 20.32 10.50 2.15
CA ALA A 274 19.01 10.75 1.58
C ALA A 274 17.91 9.91 2.25
N CYS A 275 18.15 8.60 2.42
CA CYS A 275 17.19 7.67 3.04
C CYS A 275 16.97 7.97 4.52
N THR A 276 18.02 8.40 5.26
CA THR A 276 17.90 8.77 6.67
C THR A 276 16.95 9.95 6.84
N PHE A 277 17.09 11.01 6.06
CA PHE A 277 16.20 12.16 6.11
C PHE A 277 14.78 11.81 5.65
N ALA A 278 14.64 11.10 4.56
CA ALA A 278 13.32 10.74 4.03
C ALA A 278 12.55 9.83 5.00
N VAL A 279 13.20 8.80 5.56
CA VAL A 279 12.56 7.89 6.54
C VAL A 279 12.29 8.59 7.87
N HIS A 280 13.16 9.53 8.27
CA HIS A 280 12.89 10.42 9.41
C HIS A 280 11.58 11.18 9.21
N GLU A 281 11.35 11.72 8.02
CA GLU A 281 10.11 12.40 7.61
C GLU A 281 8.99 11.43 7.23
N ASN A 282 9.03 10.15 7.67
CA ASN A 282 8.03 9.10 7.45
C ASN A 282 7.79 8.70 5.98
N VAL A 283 8.73 8.97 5.09
CA VAL A 283 8.72 8.47 3.72
C VAL A 283 9.33 7.07 3.70
N TYR A 284 8.54 6.06 4.00
CA TYR A 284 8.97 4.66 4.06
C TYR A 284 9.18 4.06 2.67
N PRO A 285 10.12 3.09 2.50
CA PRO A 285 10.27 2.35 1.25
C PRO A 285 8.94 1.70 0.84
N GLY A 286 8.58 1.80 -0.45
CA GLY A 286 7.32 1.26 -0.94
C GLY A 286 7.23 1.19 -2.47
N PRO A 287 6.11 0.74 -3.03
CA PRO A 287 6.01 0.44 -4.46
C PRO A 287 5.70 1.63 -5.38
N LYS A 288 5.36 2.82 -4.85
CA LYS A 288 4.87 3.95 -5.67
C LYS A 288 5.47 5.29 -5.24
N LYS A 289 5.57 6.24 -6.19
CA LYS A 289 5.95 7.65 -5.99
C LYS A 289 7.25 7.81 -5.16
N ALA A 290 7.27 8.75 -4.24
CA ALA A 290 8.43 9.02 -3.38
C ALA A 290 8.92 7.78 -2.62
N ARG A 291 8.02 6.92 -2.14
CA ARG A 291 8.33 5.66 -1.46
C ARG A 291 9.13 4.69 -2.34
N TYR A 292 8.82 4.64 -3.65
CA TYR A 292 9.58 3.85 -4.61
C TYR A 292 11.01 4.35 -4.78
N VAL A 293 11.18 5.67 -4.83
CA VAL A 293 12.53 6.27 -4.94
C VAL A 293 13.38 5.90 -3.72
N ILE A 294 12.84 6.02 -2.51
CA ILE A 294 13.58 5.63 -1.29
C ILE A 294 13.93 4.15 -1.29
N LYS A 295 13.00 3.28 -1.68
CA LYS A 295 13.26 1.86 -1.88
C LYS A 295 14.38 1.60 -2.90
N ARG A 296 14.36 2.31 -4.02
CA ARG A 296 15.40 2.25 -5.06
C ARG A 296 16.77 2.67 -4.54
N LEU A 297 16.85 3.77 -3.77
CA LEU A 297 18.12 4.26 -3.20
C LEU A 297 18.72 3.24 -2.22
N ILE A 298 17.90 2.67 -1.30
CA ILE A 298 18.36 1.62 -0.39
C ILE A 298 18.91 0.44 -1.18
N ARG A 299 18.15 -0.09 -2.14
CA ARG A 299 18.55 -1.27 -2.91
C ARG A 299 19.81 -1.02 -3.74
N ARG A 300 19.97 0.20 -4.27
CA ARG A 300 21.18 0.59 -5.01
C ARG A 300 22.41 0.62 -4.09
N ALA A 301 22.27 1.18 -2.88
CA ALA A 301 23.35 1.17 -1.89
C ALA A 301 23.69 -0.25 -1.40
N VAL A 302 22.68 -1.10 -1.21
CA VAL A 302 22.85 -2.52 -0.86
C VAL A 302 23.59 -3.27 -1.96
N LEU A 303 23.26 -3.05 -3.24
CA LEU A 303 24.00 -3.66 -4.35
C LEU A 303 25.48 -3.22 -4.36
N ASP A 304 25.76 -1.94 -4.11
CA ASP A 304 27.14 -1.47 -4.01
C ASP A 304 27.90 -2.17 -2.88
N GLY A 305 27.29 -2.32 -1.73
CA GLY A 305 27.87 -3.08 -0.61
C GLY A 305 28.08 -4.56 -0.96
N HIS A 306 27.11 -5.18 -1.61
CA HIS A 306 27.23 -6.56 -2.11
C HIS A 306 28.40 -6.71 -3.08
N GLN A 307 28.61 -5.76 -4.00
CA GLN A 307 29.74 -5.74 -4.93
C GLN A 307 31.09 -5.47 -4.23
N ILE A 308 31.09 -4.84 -3.05
CA ILE A 308 32.30 -4.71 -2.20
C ILE A 308 32.57 -6.01 -1.44
N GLY A 309 31.54 -6.87 -1.24
CA GLY A 309 31.67 -8.16 -0.56
C GLY A 309 30.75 -8.35 0.65
N MET A 310 29.85 -7.42 0.92
CA MET A 310 28.86 -7.55 2.00
C MET A 310 27.84 -8.64 1.67
N LYS A 311 27.51 -9.47 2.65
CA LYS A 311 26.54 -10.57 2.50
C LYS A 311 25.33 -10.43 3.42
N ASP A 312 25.43 -9.54 4.39
CA ASP A 312 24.40 -9.27 5.40
C ASP A 312 24.04 -7.79 5.42
N PRO A 313 22.86 -7.40 5.96
CA PRO A 313 22.46 -6.02 6.13
C PRO A 313 23.51 -5.18 6.87
N PHE A 314 23.90 -4.07 6.30
CA PHE A 314 24.98 -3.21 6.79
C PHE A 314 24.64 -1.71 6.78
N LEU A 315 23.83 -1.28 5.80
CA LEU A 315 23.54 0.12 5.52
C LEU A 315 22.91 0.83 6.72
N HIS A 316 22.03 0.14 7.46
CA HIS A 316 21.38 0.64 8.66
C HIS A 316 22.35 1.05 9.76
N GLN A 317 23.56 0.48 9.80
CA GLN A 317 24.60 0.80 10.78
C GLN A 317 25.18 2.21 10.56
N LEU A 318 24.97 2.79 9.38
CA LEU A 318 25.43 4.15 9.04
C LEU A 318 24.46 5.26 9.49
N VAL A 319 23.21 4.92 9.82
CA VAL A 319 22.17 5.89 10.24
C VAL A 319 22.62 6.72 11.44
N PRO A 320 23.20 6.14 12.52
CA PRO A 320 23.71 6.92 13.64
C PRO A 320 24.80 7.92 13.25
N MET A 321 25.67 7.57 12.31
CA MET A 321 26.72 8.46 11.82
C MET A 321 26.13 9.65 11.05
N VAL A 322 25.11 9.41 10.20
CA VAL A 322 24.39 10.49 9.50
C VAL A 322 23.76 11.44 10.53
N ALA A 323 23.04 10.91 11.53
CA ALA A 323 22.41 11.71 12.57
C ALA A 323 23.45 12.51 13.38
N GLN A 324 24.61 11.93 13.66
CA GLN A 324 25.71 12.61 14.38
C GLN A 324 26.29 13.75 13.55
N CYS A 325 26.58 13.55 12.27
CA CYS A 325 27.13 14.57 11.39
C CYS A 325 26.19 15.76 11.16
N MET A 326 24.87 15.52 11.25
CA MET A 326 23.85 16.52 10.99
C MET A 326 23.21 17.09 12.27
N ARG A 327 23.68 16.67 13.46
CA ARG A 327 23.07 16.97 14.77
C ARG A 327 22.96 18.46 15.09
N SER A 328 23.90 19.26 14.66
CA SER A 328 23.93 20.71 14.95
C SER A 328 22.77 21.47 14.33
N ILE A 329 22.26 20.96 13.19
CA ILE A 329 21.23 21.60 12.37
C ILE A 329 19.89 20.88 12.46
N TYR A 330 19.93 19.54 12.51
CA TYR A 330 18.76 18.66 12.55
C TYR A 330 18.85 17.74 13.79
N PRO A 331 18.79 18.30 15.02
CA PRO A 331 18.92 17.53 16.27
C PRO A 331 17.84 16.44 16.39
N GLU A 332 16.68 16.65 15.78
CA GLU A 332 15.55 15.72 15.74
C GLU A 332 15.84 14.37 15.06
N LEU A 333 16.85 14.32 14.19
CA LEU A 333 17.31 13.04 13.62
C LEU A 333 17.76 12.05 14.71
N SER A 334 18.35 12.56 15.80
CA SER A 334 18.82 11.73 16.91
C SER A 334 17.67 10.97 17.60
N GLU A 335 16.48 11.57 17.68
CA GLU A 335 15.30 10.98 18.31
C GLU A 335 14.73 9.80 17.52
N THR A 336 14.95 9.79 16.21
CA THR A 336 14.37 8.78 15.30
C THR A 336 15.38 7.77 14.78
N THR A 337 16.65 7.86 15.18
CA THR A 337 17.76 7.04 14.67
C THR A 337 17.46 5.55 14.72
N THR A 338 16.95 5.03 15.83
CA THR A 338 16.62 3.60 16.01
C THR A 338 15.53 3.15 15.05
N ARG A 339 14.47 3.95 14.91
CA ARG A 339 13.35 3.67 13.99
C ARG A 339 13.82 3.69 12.54
N VAL A 340 14.58 4.71 12.15
CA VAL A 340 15.11 4.85 10.79
C VAL A 340 16.03 3.68 10.45
N ALA A 341 16.94 3.32 11.36
CA ALA A 341 17.84 2.18 11.17
C ALA A 341 17.07 0.86 10.97
N GLU A 342 16.04 0.61 11.79
CA GLU A 342 15.23 -0.61 11.67
C GLU A 342 14.45 -0.70 10.35
N VAL A 343 13.89 0.42 9.89
CA VAL A 343 13.19 0.48 8.59
C VAL A 343 14.16 0.13 7.44
N ILE A 344 15.34 0.73 7.45
CA ILE A 344 16.38 0.49 6.44
C ILE A 344 16.86 -0.97 6.53
N ARG A 345 17.18 -1.47 7.73
CA ARG A 345 17.63 -2.86 7.96
C ARG A 345 16.66 -3.89 7.39
N ARG A 346 15.35 -3.65 7.52
CA ARG A 346 14.34 -4.56 7.01
C ARG A 346 14.31 -4.59 5.48
N GLU A 347 14.31 -3.43 4.82
CA GLU A 347 14.36 -3.38 3.34
C GLU A 347 15.67 -3.96 2.80
N GLU A 348 16.78 -3.81 3.53
CA GLU A 348 18.05 -4.48 3.21
C GLU A 348 17.92 -6.00 3.29
N ALA A 349 17.39 -6.51 4.42
CA ALA A 349 17.23 -7.96 4.66
C ALA A 349 16.35 -8.61 3.59
N ASP A 350 15.21 -7.96 3.28
CA ASP A 350 14.30 -8.42 2.24
C ASP A 350 14.99 -8.46 0.86
N PHE A 351 15.85 -7.50 0.57
CA PHE A 351 16.56 -7.45 -0.70
C PHE A 351 17.73 -8.46 -0.75
N PHE A 352 18.47 -8.64 0.35
CA PHE A 352 19.53 -9.66 0.43
C PHE A 352 19.01 -11.08 0.19
N GLN A 353 17.76 -11.39 0.57
CA GLN A 353 17.15 -12.70 0.29
C GLN A 353 16.97 -12.99 -1.21
N THR A 354 16.85 -11.96 -2.02
CA THR A 354 16.53 -12.09 -3.46
C THR A 354 17.64 -11.62 -4.40
N ILE A 355 18.64 -10.90 -3.88
CA ILE A 355 19.66 -10.24 -4.71
C ILE A 355 20.49 -11.24 -5.52
N ASP A 356 20.95 -12.34 -4.93
CA ASP A 356 21.79 -13.34 -5.62
C ASP A 356 21.01 -14.03 -6.74
N ALA A 357 19.75 -14.40 -6.49
CA ALA A 357 18.87 -14.98 -7.51
C ALA A 357 18.60 -13.99 -8.65
N GLY A 358 18.36 -12.71 -8.32
CA GLY A 358 18.16 -11.65 -9.28
C GLY A 358 19.39 -11.38 -10.13
N LEU A 359 20.56 -11.26 -9.52
CA LEU A 359 21.83 -11.06 -10.23
C LEU A 359 22.20 -12.27 -11.13
N ASN A 360 22.01 -13.49 -10.64
CA ASN A 360 22.22 -14.69 -11.46
C ASN A 360 21.31 -14.68 -12.68
N ARG A 361 20.06 -14.28 -12.54
CA ARG A 361 19.13 -14.18 -13.65
C ARG A 361 19.52 -13.09 -14.64
N ILE A 362 19.95 -11.92 -14.17
CA ILE A 362 20.47 -10.83 -15.01
C ILE A 362 21.70 -11.31 -15.80
N HIS A 363 22.61 -12.04 -15.17
CA HIS A 363 23.78 -12.61 -15.85
C HIS A 363 23.38 -13.62 -16.94
N GLN A 364 22.35 -14.45 -16.69
CA GLN A 364 21.81 -15.36 -17.71
C GLN A 364 21.22 -14.59 -18.90
N VAL A 365 20.49 -13.48 -18.63
CA VAL A 365 19.96 -12.60 -19.69
C VAL A 365 21.09 -12.02 -20.52
N PHE A 366 22.12 -11.44 -19.90
CA PHE A 366 23.27 -10.89 -20.62
C PHE A 366 24.03 -11.94 -21.44
N THR A 367 24.21 -13.13 -20.85
CA THR A 367 24.84 -14.24 -21.58
C THR A 367 24.01 -14.71 -22.78
N GLY A 368 22.69 -14.70 -22.65
CA GLY A 368 21.76 -14.96 -23.76
C GLY A 368 21.86 -13.89 -24.84
N MET A 369 21.84 -12.63 -24.44
CA MET A 369 21.96 -11.49 -25.35
C MET A 369 23.28 -11.50 -26.13
N GLU A 370 24.43 -11.78 -25.44
CA GLU A 370 25.73 -11.90 -26.05
C GLU A 370 25.76 -13.01 -27.13
N LYS A 371 25.14 -14.16 -26.87
CA LYS A 371 25.03 -15.27 -27.82
C LYS A 371 24.14 -14.98 -29.03
N GLU A 372 23.05 -14.21 -28.78
CA GLU A 372 22.07 -13.85 -29.81
C GLU A 372 22.44 -12.56 -30.57
N GLY A 373 23.52 -11.86 -30.17
CA GLY A 373 23.90 -10.57 -30.71
C GLY A 373 22.92 -9.43 -30.41
N ARG A 374 22.11 -9.57 -29.37
CA ARG A 374 21.20 -8.51 -28.94
C ARG A 374 21.94 -7.47 -28.13
N VAL A 375 21.65 -6.19 -28.36
CA VAL A 375 22.27 -5.06 -27.68
C VAL A 375 21.28 -4.30 -26.76
N MET A 376 20.01 -4.70 -26.75
CA MET A 376 18.97 -4.07 -25.95
C MET A 376 18.29 -5.10 -25.06
N VAL A 377 18.18 -4.79 -23.76
CA VAL A 377 17.45 -5.58 -22.76
C VAL A 377 15.96 -5.44 -23.03
N ASP A 378 15.25 -6.57 -23.11
CA ASP A 378 13.81 -6.61 -23.29
C ASP A 378 13.08 -6.07 -22.03
N GLY A 379 12.16 -5.11 -22.24
CA GLY A 379 11.43 -4.48 -21.15
C GLY A 379 10.49 -5.42 -20.39
N ARG A 380 9.91 -6.43 -21.04
CA ARG A 380 9.07 -7.45 -20.40
C ARG A 380 9.89 -8.37 -19.50
N GLU A 381 11.09 -8.74 -19.94
CA GLU A 381 12.01 -9.54 -19.15
C GLU A 381 12.45 -8.79 -17.88
N ALA A 382 12.71 -7.49 -18.01
CA ALA A 382 13.00 -6.62 -16.87
C ALA A 382 11.82 -6.46 -15.92
N ALA A 383 10.59 -6.34 -16.44
CA ALA A 383 9.37 -6.30 -15.61
C ALA A 383 9.16 -7.60 -14.81
N SER A 384 9.40 -8.75 -15.42
CA SER A 384 9.36 -10.05 -14.75
C SER A 384 10.39 -10.14 -13.61
N LEU A 385 11.61 -9.65 -13.82
CA LEU A 385 12.66 -9.62 -12.80
C LEU A 385 12.33 -8.69 -11.64
N TYR A 386 11.73 -7.54 -11.93
CA TYR A 386 11.23 -6.64 -10.89
C TYR A 386 10.13 -7.29 -10.05
N GLN A 387 9.15 -7.94 -10.70
CA GLN A 387 8.02 -8.58 -10.02
C GLN A 387 8.46 -9.78 -9.17
N THR A 388 9.38 -10.60 -9.67
CA THR A 388 9.79 -11.85 -9.02
C THR A 388 10.86 -11.65 -7.94
N PHE A 389 11.88 -10.85 -8.24
CA PHE A 389 13.07 -10.68 -7.37
C PHE A 389 13.16 -9.28 -6.76
N GLY A 390 12.26 -8.38 -7.15
CA GLY A 390 12.28 -7.00 -6.67
C GLY A 390 13.50 -6.20 -7.13
N VAL A 391 14.19 -6.61 -8.19
CA VAL A 391 15.32 -5.87 -8.77
C VAL A 391 14.78 -4.64 -9.49
N PRO A 392 15.11 -3.41 -9.07
CA PRO A 392 14.66 -2.21 -9.74
C PRO A 392 15.13 -2.18 -11.21
N PRO A 393 14.28 -1.79 -12.18
CA PRO A 393 14.63 -1.80 -13.59
C PRO A 393 15.81 -0.89 -13.90
N GLU A 394 15.95 0.22 -13.16
CA GLU A 394 17.08 1.14 -13.29
C GLU A 394 18.39 0.51 -12.81
N LEU A 395 18.33 -0.44 -11.90
CA LEU A 395 19.49 -1.22 -11.48
C LEU A 395 19.90 -2.19 -12.56
N PHE A 396 18.93 -2.85 -13.20
CA PHE A 396 19.18 -3.68 -14.37
C PHE A 396 19.75 -2.85 -15.52
N GLN A 397 19.20 -1.67 -15.80
CA GLN A 397 19.75 -0.73 -16.78
C GLN A 397 21.21 -0.35 -16.46
N THR A 398 21.52 -0.06 -15.18
CA THR A 398 22.88 0.30 -14.77
C THR A 398 23.86 -0.84 -15.05
N LEU A 399 23.49 -2.07 -14.72
CA LEU A 399 24.31 -3.26 -15.00
C LEU A 399 24.41 -3.55 -16.49
N ALA A 400 23.35 -3.30 -17.26
CA ALA A 400 23.33 -3.41 -18.72
C ALA A 400 24.30 -2.39 -19.38
N ALA A 401 24.26 -1.15 -18.90
CA ALA A 401 25.14 -0.08 -19.39
C ALA A 401 26.64 -0.37 -19.10
N GLU A 402 26.98 -1.06 -18.02
CA GLU A 402 28.36 -1.52 -17.73
C GLU A 402 28.84 -2.53 -18.77
N LYS A 403 27.93 -3.21 -19.46
CA LYS A 403 28.20 -4.14 -20.58
C LYS A 403 27.92 -3.55 -21.97
N ASN A 404 27.70 -2.24 -22.08
CA ASN A 404 27.29 -1.52 -23.28
C ASN A 404 25.96 -1.98 -23.91
N PHE A 405 25.03 -2.50 -23.10
CA PHE A 405 23.69 -2.78 -23.55
C PHE A 405 22.77 -1.60 -23.27
N THR A 406 21.75 -1.40 -24.11
CA THR A 406 20.68 -0.45 -23.93
C THR A 406 19.48 -1.12 -23.23
N PHE A 407 18.44 -0.34 -22.83
CA PHE A 407 17.30 -0.82 -22.06
C PHE A 407 15.98 -0.36 -22.67
N ASP A 408 15.04 -1.28 -22.89
CA ASP A 408 13.71 -1.01 -23.44
C ASP A 408 12.76 -0.53 -22.34
N TRP A 409 12.70 0.79 -22.14
CA TRP A 409 11.79 1.41 -21.17
C TRP A 409 10.33 1.38 -21.60
N ASP A 410 10.04 1.41 -22.92
CA ASP A 410 8.67 1.41 -23.42
C ASP A 410 8.03 0.03 -23.23
N GLY A 411 8.74 -1.03 -23.56
CA GLY A 411 8.33 -2.40 -23.28
C GLY A 411 8.15 -2.67 -21.78
N TYR A 412 9.04 -2.12 -20.93
CA TYR A 412 8.90 -2.23 -19.48
C TYR A 412 7.62 -1.55 -18.98
N ARG A 413 7.36 -0.30 -19.42
CA ARG A 413 6.15 0.45 -19.01
C ARG A 413 4.88 -0.24 -19.48
N ALA A 414 4.86 -0.77 -20.70
CA ALA A 414 3.72 -1.53 -21.22
C ALA A 414 3.42 -2.77 -20.37
N ALA A 415 4.45 -3.57 -20.06
CA ALA A 415 4.31 -4.77 -19.25
C ALA A 415 3.84 -4.48 -17.81
N MET A 416 4.29 -3.37 -17.23
CA MET A 416 3.85 -2.93 -15.90
C MET A 416 2.43 -2.34 -15.93
N GLY A 417 2.02 -1.72 -17.03
CA GLY A 417 0.66 -1.22 -17.27
C GLY A 417 -0.36 -2.36 -17.34
N GLU A 418 -0.10 -3.40 -18.13
CA GLU A 418 -0.92 -4.61 -18.20
C GLU A 418 -1.13 -5.26 -16.81
N HIS A 419 -0.11 -5.22 -15.97
CA HIS A 419 -0.19 -5.74 -14.60
C HIS A 419 -1.03 -4.83 -13.67
N SER A 420 -0.98 -3.50 -13.86
CA SER A 420 -1.74 -2.52 -13.06
C SER A 420 -3.24 -2.58 -13.38
N GLU A 421 -3.64 -2.79 -14.61
CA GLU A 421 -5.03 -2.96 -15.03
C GLU A 421 -5.64 -4.23 -14.44
N ASN A 422 -4.88 -5.31 -14.37
CA ASN A 422 -5.29 -6.57 -13.74
C ASN A 422 -5.38 -6.49 -12.20
N SER A 423 -4.78 -5.48 -11.56
CA SER A 423 -4.77 -5.29 -10.09
C SER A 423 -5.71 -4.18 -9.57
N GLY A 424 -6.56 -3.58 -10.40
CA GLY A 424 -7.72 -2.78 -9.98
C GLY A 424 -7.42 -1.43 -9.32
N ALA A 425 -6.37 -0.71 -9.71
CA ALA A 425 -6.04 0.59 -9.14
C ALA A 425 -6.21 1.73 -10.15
N GLY A 426 -7.38 2.31 -10.18
CA GLY A 426 -7.67 3.54 -10.92
C GLY A 426 -8.59 4.46 -10.13
N GLN A 427 -8.07 5.36 -9.30
CA GLN A 427 -8.79 6.56 -8.88
C GLN A 427 -8.56 7.63 -9.94
N LYS A 428 -9.62 7.95 -10.71
CA LYS A 428 -9.65 9.14 -11.57
C LYS A 428 -9.78 10.38 -10.67
N GLU A 429 -8.95 11.40 -10.90
CA GLU A 429 -9.16 12.73 -10.35
C GLU A 429 -10.51 13.28 -10.84
N LEU A 430 -11.38 13.64 -9.90
CA LEU A 430 -12.76 14.03 -10.15
C LEU A 430 -12.91 15.46 -10.71
N PHE A 431 -11.83 16.25 -10.79
CA PHE A 431 -11.89 17.67 -11.17
C PHE A 431 -10.71 18.04 -12.07
N GLN A 432 -10.94 18.07 -13.39
CA GLN A 432 -10.06 18.74 -14.36
C GLN A 432 -10.86 19.85 -15.04
N THR A 433 -10.33 21.08 -15.02
CA THR A 433 -10.71 22.32 -15.72
C THR A 433 -12.13 22.40 -16.30
N GLY A 434 -13.01 23.18 -15.63
CA GLY A 434 -14.39 23.35 -16.06
C GLY A 434 -15.13 24.42 -15.23
N PRO A 435 -16.47 24.37 -15.17
CA PRO A 435 -17.35 25.33 -14.46
C PRO A 435 -16.99 25.61 -13.00
N ILE A 436 -16.33 24.68 -12.32
CA ILE A 436 -15.83 24.86 -10.94
C ILE A 436 -14.76 25.94 -10.86
N GLU A 437 -13.86 26.06 -11.84
CA GLU A 437 -12.83 27.12 -11.85
C GLU A 437 -13.47 28.50 -12.03
N THR A 438 -14.48 28.61 -12.88
CA THR A 438 -15.26 29.86 -13.03
C THR A 438 -15.91 30.25 -11.70
N LEU A 439 -16.46 29.28 -10.96
CA LEU A 439 -17.05 29.55 -9.64
C LEU A 439 -16.00 29.90 -8.58
N LYS A 440 -14.80 29.34 -8.63
CA LYS A 440 -13.69 29.71 -7.75
C LYS A 440 -13.24 31.15 -7.94
N GLU A 441 -13.18 31.63 -9.20
CA GLU A 441 -12.86 33.00 -9.51
C GLU A 441 -13.95 33.99 -9.02
N ALA A 442 -15.22 33.57 -9.12
CA ALA A 442 -16.36 34.40 -8.73
C ALA A 442 -16.63 34.43 -7.21
N LEU A 443 -16.41 33.31 -6.53
CA LEU A 443 -16.83 33.14 -5.14
C LEU A 443 -15.67 33.11 -4.13
N LEU A 444 -14.43 32.90 -4.56
CA LEU A 444 -13.21 32.72 -3.78
C LEU A 444 -13.28 31.58 -2.73
N LYS A 445 -14.31 31.54 -1.87
CA LYS A 445 -14.54 30.50 -0.85
C LYS A 445 -16.02 30.36 -0.50
N SER A 446 -16.40 29.19 0.04
CA SER A 446 -17.65 28.96 0.77
C SER A 446 -17.37 28.98 2.27
N ASP A 447 -18.19 29.66 3.07
CA ASP A 447 -18.02 29.66 4.54
C ASP A 447 -18.56 28.36 5.14
N PHE A 448 -17.69 27.64 5.88
CA PHE A 448 -18.09 26.40 6.55
C PHE A 448 -18.64 26.67 7.96
N LEU A 449 -19.91 26.31 8.18
CA LEU A 449 -20.63 26.49 9.44
C LEU A 449 -20.77 25.21 10.25
N GLY A 450 -20.37 24.06 9.69
CA GLY A 450 -20.66 22.71 10.19
C GLY A 450 -19.93 22.30 11.48
N TYR A 451 -19.08 23.15 12.05
CA TYR A 451 -18.52 22.93 13.37
C TYR A 451 -19.53 23.26 14.49
N GLU A 452 -20.39 24.26 14.22
CA GLU A 452 -21.32 24.84 15.22
C GLU A 452 -22.76 24.43 14.97
N THR A 453 -23.16 24.31 13.69
CA THR A 453 -24.56 24.00 13.33
C THR A 453 -24.64 22.91 12.26
N THR A 454 -25.75 22.21 12.24
CA THR A 454 -26.13 21.24 11.21
C THR A 454 -27.22 21.78 10.27
N GLU A 455 -27.71 23.01 10.50
CA GLU A 455 -28.71 23.67 9.68
C GLU A 455 -28.31 25.10 9.44
N ALA A 456 -28.49 25.61 8.20
CA ALA A 456 -28.22 27.00 7.88
C ALA A 456 -29.04 27.49 6.68
N SER A 457 -29.39 28.77 6.70
CA SER A 457 -29.91 29.46 5.51
C SER A 457 -28.76 29.85 4.61
N CYS A 458 -28.75 29.38 3.37
CA CYS A 458 -27.67 29.53 2.40
C CYS A 458 -28.19 30.07 1.06
N GLN A 459 -27.31 30.64 0.24
CA GLN A 459 -27.65 31.08 -1.10
C GLN A 459 -26.96 30.16 -2.13
N VAL A 460 -27.74 29.74 -3.15
CA VAL A 460 -27.22 28.96 -4.28
C VAL A 460 -26.35 29.86 -5.16
N ARG A 461 -25.09 29.50 -5.36
CA ARG A 461 -24.11 30.26 -6.15
C ARG A 461 -23.76 29.62 -7.49
N GLY A 462 -24.01 28.33 -7.63
CA GLY A 462 -23.81 27.65 -8.88
C GLY A 462 -24.52 26.31 -8.92
N ILE A 463 -25.02 25.95 -10.08
CA ILE A 463 -25.64 24.67 -10.39
C ILE A 463 -24.88 24.07 -11.57
N ILE A 464 -24.23 22.94 -11.36
CA ILE A 464 -23.43 22.23 -12.36
C ILE A 464 -24.14 20.93 -12.71
N VAL A 465 -24.32 20.65 -13.99
CA VAL A 465 -24.91 19.42 -14.50
C VAL A 465 -24.02 18.80 -15.58
N GLY A 466 -23.94 17.48 -15.60
CA GLY A 466 -23.21 16.71 -16.60
C GLY A 466 -22.17 15.76 -16.00
N PRO A 467 -21.64 14.82 -16.79
CA PRO A 467 -20.42 14.05 -16.43
C PRO A 467 -19.21 15.00 -16.44
N ALA A 468 -18.18 14.68 -15.68
CA ALA A 468 -17.03 15.57 -15.43
C ALA A 468 -16.36 16.16 -16.70
N GLU A 469 -16.45 15.46 -17.83
CA GLU A 469 -15.87 15.90 -19.13
C GLU A 469 -16.81 16.84 -19.93
N GLU A 470 -18.09 16.91 -19.57
CA GLU A 470 -19.13 17.72 -20.23
C GLU A 470 -19.89 18.62 -19.24
N ASP A 471 -19.24 19.02 -18.17
CA ASP A 471 -19.80 19.88 -17.14
C ASP A 471 -20.24 21.23 -17.68
N ARG A 472 -21.45 21.65 -17.29
CA ARG A 472 -21.98 22.95 -17.63
C ARG A 472 -22.68 23.63 -16.46
N LEU A 473 -22.50 24.94 -16.35
CA LEU A 473 -23.30 25.78 -15.46
C LEU A 473 -24.69 26.01 -16.05
N VAL A 474 -25.70 25.88 -15.18
CA VAL A 474 -27.09 26.16 -15.54
C VAL A 474 -27.69 27.09 -14.49
N GLY A 475 -28.52 28.04 -14.91
CA GLY A 475 -29.18 28.99 -14.00
C GLY A 475 -30.30 28.35 -13.18
N ARG A 476 -30.84 27.18 -13.60
CA ARG A 476 -31.95 26.49 -12.94
C ARG A 476 -31.99 24.99 -13.28
N LEU A 477 -32.55 24.20 -12.39
CA LEU A 477 -32.76 22.77 -12.57
C LEU A 477 -34.06 22.31 -11.89
N ALA A 478 -34.97 21.66 -12.64
CA ALA A 478 -36.25 21.14 -12.14
C ALA A 478 -36.18 19.66 -11.81
N ALA A 479 -37.09 19.17 -10.96
CA ALA A 479 -37.32 17.76 -10.69
C ALA A 479 -37.78 17.03 -11.96
N GLY A 480 -37.42 15.74 -12.11
CA GLY A 480 -37.82 14.89 -13.27
C GLY A 480 -36.88 14.96 -14.46
N GLY A 481 -35.73 15.61 -14.37
CA GLY A 481 -34.65 15.51 -15.34
C GLY A 481 -34.03 14.11 -15.39
N ASP A 482 -33.17 13.87 -16.38
CA ASP A 482 -32.46 12.60 -16.54
C ASP A 482 -31.70 12.23 -15.28
N GLN A 483 -32.16 11.19 -14.56
CA GLN A 483 -31.54 10.72 -13.31
C GLN A 483 -30.12 10.19 -13.48
N THR A 484 -29.64 10.04 -14.72
CA THR A 484 -28.26 9.66 -15.02
C THR A 484 -27.30 10.87 -14.99
N GLN A 485 -27.80 12.10 -14.95
CA GLN A 485 -26.98 13.30 -14.88
C GLN A 485 -26.56 13.60 -13.45
N ILE A 486 -25.24 13.65 -13.23
CA ILE A 486 -24.66 14.09 -11.94
C ILE A 486 -24.93 15.59 -11.78
N THR A 487 -25.65 15.95 -10.72
CA THR A 487 -25.94 17.33 -10.35
C THR A 487 -25.10 17.76 -9.16
N ARG A 488 -24.53 18.94 -9.23
CA ARG A 488 -23.70 19.53 -8.16
C ARG A 488 -24.15 20.97 -7.88
N ILE A 489 -24.26 21.30 -6.61
CA ILE A 489 -24.64 22.64 -6.15
C ILE A 489 -23.53 23.23 -5.30
N VAL A 490 -23.20 24.48 -5.56
CA VAL A 490 -22.26 25.29 -4.76
C VAL A 490 -23.06 26.37 -4.04
N LEU A 491 -22.79 26.53 -2.72
CA LEU A 491 -23.44 27.48 -1.83
C LEU A 491 -22.42 28.54 -1.37
N ASP A 492 -22.91 29.74 -0.98
CA ASP A 492 -22.10 30.79 -0.36
C ASP A 492 -21.53 30.35 1.00
N ARG A 493 -22.33 29.64 1.77
CA ARG A 493 -21.99 29.04 3.06
C ARG A 493 -22.68 27.69 3.21
N THR A 494 -22.16 26.83 4.07
CA THR A 494 -22.73 25.49 4.22
C THR A 494 -22.45 24.88 5.59
N PRO A 495 -23.43 24.14 6.19
CA PRO A 495 -23.17 23.28 7.34
C PRO A 495 -22.63 21.89 6.93
N PHE A 496 -22.61 21.56 5.64
CA PHE A 496 -22.17 20.26 5.12
C PHE A 496 -20.64 20.17 5.11
N TYR A 497 -20.08 19.15 5.74
CA TYR A 497 -18.66 18.85 5.67
C TYR A 497 -18.32 18.24 4.31
N GLY A 498 -17.39 18.82 3.61
CA GLY A 498 -16.83 18.24 2.37
C GLY A 498 -15.74 17.23 2.69
N GLU A 499 -15.72 16.10 1.99
CA GLU A 499 -14.73 15.03 2.20
C GLU A 499 -13.31 15.59 2.24
N SER A 500 -12.65 15.39 3.35
CA SER A 500 -11.29 15.89 3.62
C SER A 500 -10.68 15.20 4.83
N GLY A 501 -9.34 15.11 4.90
CA GLY A 501 -8.62 14.55 6.05
C GLY A 501 -9.04 13.13 6.41
N GLY A 502 -9.56 12.35 5.45
CA GLY A 502 -10.04 10.99 5.64
C GLY A 502 -11.48 10.89 6.17
N GLN A 503 -12.13 12.00 6.55
CA GLN A 503 -13.56 12.00 6.89
C GLN A 503 -14.39 12.13 5.61
N VAL A 504 -15.38 11.25 5.42
CA VAL A 504 -16.33 11.30 4.29
C VAL A 504 -17.21 12.54 4.33
N GLY A 505 -17.72 12.95 3.16
CA GLY A 505 -18.64 14.07 3.01
C GLY A 505 -20.01 13.81 3.65
N ASP A 506 -20.71 14.88 3.99
CA ASP A 506 -22.06 14.79 4.55
C ASP A 506 -23.14 14.57 3.50
N CYS A 507 -24.23 14.00 3.95
CA CYS A 507 -25.49 13.88 3.24
C CYS A 507 -26.58 14.69 3.93
N GLY A 508 -27.70 14.94 3.24
CA GLY A 508 -28.83 15.66 3.81
C GLY A 508 -29.75 16.25 2.74
N VAL A 509 -30.29 17.43 2.99
CA VAL A 509 -31.19 18.09 2.06
C VAL A 509 -30.91 19.59 1.96
N LEU A 510 -31.12 20.14 0.75
CA LEU A 510 -31.29 21.57 0.53
C LEU A 510 -32.75 21.78 0.18
N GLN A 511 -33.49 22.56 1.01
CA GLN A 511 -34.93 22.67 0.88
C GLN A 511 -35.48 24.05 1.16
N ASN A 512 -36.60 24.35 0.55
CA ASN A 512 -37.50 25.45 0.88
C ASN A 512 -38.96 25.05 0.54
N GLU A 513 -39.91 25.96 0.58
CA GLU A 513 -41.31 25.66 0.26
C GLU A 513 -41.49 25.13 -1.18
N GLU A 514 -40.69 25.60 -2.12
CA GLU A 514 -40.80 25.34 -3.55
C GLU A 514 -39.97 24.16 -4.05
N CYS A 515 -38.85 23.83 -3.36
CA CYS A 515 -37.94 22.81 -3.85
C CYS A 515 -37.35 21.95 -2.74
N LEU A 516 -36.94 20.72 -3.12
CA LEU A 516 -36.18 19.78 -2.31
C LEU A 516 -35.07 19.16 -3.18
N PHE A 517 -33.82 19.39 -2.82
CA PHE A 517 -32.65 18.75 -3.40
C PHE A 517 -32.04 17.80 -2.38
N ARG A 518 -31.90 16.52 -2.74
CA ARG A 518 -31.27 15.48 -1.92
C ARG A 518 -29.77 15.54 -2.12
N VAL A 519 -29.02 15.84 -1.05
CA VAL A 519 -27.55 15.75 -1.04
C VAL A 519 -27.14 14.33 -0.69
N THR A 520 -26.46 13.65 -1.60
CA THR A 520 -25.97 12.28 -1.41
C THR A 520 -24.51 12.24 -1.00
N ASP A 521 -23.75 13.30 -1.31
CA ASP A 521 -22.35 13.46 -0.93
C ASP A 521 -21.95 14.93 -0.98
N THR A 522 -20.90 15.29 -0.26
CA THR A 522 -20.30 16.64 -0.28
C THR A 522 -18.79 16.52 -0.43
N GLN A 523 -18.24 17.16 -1.46
CA GLN A 523 -16.82 17.16 -1.78
C GLN A 523 -16.22 18.54 -1.65
N LYS A 524 -14.91 18.64 -1.42
CA LYS A 524 -14.17 19.89 -1.36
C LYS A 524 -13.42 20.12 -2.66
N ALA A 525 -13.59 21.32 -3.27
CA ALA A 525 -12.87 21.75 -4.46
C ALA A 525 -12.11 23.06 -4.16
N GLY A 526 -10.91 22.95 -3.61
CA GLY A 526 -10.19 24.08 -3.02
C GLY A 526 -10.96 24.60 -1.79
N GLU A 527 -11.32 25.87 -1.79
CA GLU A 527 -12.10 26.51 -0.72
C GLU A 527 -13.63 26.44 -0.93
N LEU A 528 -14.10 25.79 -2.01
CA LEU A 528 -15.53 25.60 -2.27
C LEU A 528 -16.01 24.24 -1.79
N PHE A 529 -17.26 24.19 -1.30
CA PHE A 529 -17.99 22.97 -0.98
C PHE A 529 -18.99 22.67 -2.10
N VAL A 530 -18.91 21.47 -2.65
CA VAL A 530 -19.70 21.00 -3.79
C VAL A 530 -20.64 19.90 -3.30
N HIS A 531 -21.95 20.13 -3.37
CA HIS A 531 -22.99 19.23 -2.90
C HIS A 531 -23.51 18.41 -4.07
N PHE A 532 -23.26 17.11 -4.08
CA PHE A 532 -23.70 16.15 -5.08
C PHE A 532 -25.09 15.64 -4.74
N GLY A 533 -25.96 15.51 -5.74
CA GLY A 533 -27.30 15.00 -5.48
C GLY A 533 -28.26 15.16 -6.65
N HIS A 534 -29.55 15.23 -6.35
CA HIS A 534 -30.61 15.39 -7.35
C HIS A 534 -31.80 16.15 -6.77
N VAL A 535 -32.56 16.79 -7.66
CA VAL A 535 -33.81 17.50 -7.29
C VAL A 535 -34.93 16.47 -7.16
N GLU A 536 -35.45 16.29 -5.95
CA GLU A 536 -36.59 15.40 -5.67
C GLU A 536 -37.96 16.09 -5.94
N ARG A 537 -38.01 17.40 -5.68
CA ARG A 537 -39.27 18.18 -5.83
C ARG A 537 -38.95 19.61 -6.26
N GLY A 538 -39.77 20.15 -7.19
CA GLY A 538 -39.72 21.55 -7.58
C GLY A 538 -38.59 21.93 -8.47
N GLU A 539 -38.11 23.16 -8.37
CA GLU A 539 -37.03 23.71 -9.18
C GLU A 539 -36.06 24.49 -8.30
N ILE A 540 -34.73 24.19 -8.44
CA ILE A 540 -33.65 24.97 -7.81
C ILE A 540 -33.10 26.00 -8.80
N LYS A 541 -32.77 27.21 -8.31
CA LYS A 541 -32.29 28.33 -9.13
C LYS A 541 -31.06 28.98 -8.50
N GLU A 542 -30.17 29.47 -9.33
CA GLU A 542 -29.06 30.31 -8.91
C GLU A 542 -29.58 31.56 -8.21
N GLY A 543 -28.94 31.99 -7.13
CA GLY A 543 -29.37 33.11 -6.31
C GLY A 543 -30.49 32.79 -5.30
N MET A 544 -31.10 31.58 -5.37
CA MET A 544 -32.18 31.16 -4.47
C MET A 544 -31.66 31.03 -3.04
N THR A 545 -32.43 31.50 -2.07
CA THR A 545 -32.20 31.20 -0.64
C THR A 545 -32.81 29.86 -0.29
N ILE A 546 -32.03 28.98 0.37
CA ILE A 546 -32.41 27.61 0.67
C ILE A 546 -31.92 27.22 2.07
N GLN A 547 -32.69 26.39 2.77
CA GLN A 547 -32.23 25.77 4.02
C GLN A 547 -31.40 24.54 3.71
N ALA A 548 -30.17 24.56 4.15
CA ALA A 548 -29.25 23.44 4.10
C ALA A 548 -29.31 22.67 5.41
N VAL A 549 -29.75 21.41 5.37
CA VAL A 549 -30.00 20.57 6.56
C VAL A 549 -29.21 19.26 6.41
N VAL A 550 -28.26 19.05 7.29
CA VAL A 550 -27.42 17.87 7.33
C VAL A 550 -28.17 16.69 7.97
N ASP A 551 -27.97 15.47 7.50
CA ASP A 551 -28.38 14.24 8.22
C ASP A 551 -27.59 14.13 9.53
N THR A 552 -28.21 14.59 10.62
CA THR A 552 -27.60 14.62 11.95
C THR A 552 -27.29 13.24 12.48
N THR A 553 -28.11 12.24 12.17
CA THR A 553 -27.91 10.86 12.61
C THR A 553 -26.61 10.30 12.02
N ARG A 554 -26.41 10.51 10.71
CA ARG A 554 -25.18 10.10 10.02
C ARG A 554 -23.97 10.95 10.47
N ARG A 555 -24.12 12.27 10.60
CA ARG A 555 -23.06 13.18 11.08
C ARG A 555 -22.57 12.78 12.47
N ASP A 556 -23.46 12.47 13.41
CA ASP A 556 -23.07 12.08 14.76
C ASP A 556 -22.39 10.70 14.77
N ALA A 557 -22.80 9.79 13.90
CA ALA A 557 -22.10 8.52 13.72
C ALA A 557 -20.68 8.73 13.15
N ILE A 558 -20.49 9.67 12.23
CA ILE A 558 -19.16 10.07 11.69
C ILE A 558 -18.33 10.74 12.81
N ARG A 559 -18.90 11.67 13.57
CA ARG A 559 -18.22 12.33 14.71
C ARG A 559 -17.71 11.31 15.74
N ARG A 560 -18.52 10.23 16.02
CA ARG A 560 -18.11 9.14 16.92
C ARG A 560 -16.87 8.43 16.38
N ALA A 561 -16.91 8.04 15.14
CA ALA A 561 -15.79 7.35 14.48
C ALA A 561 -14.55 8.25 14.38
N HIS A 562 -14.72 9.54 14.07
CA HIS A 562 -13.60 10.47 13.98
C HIS A 562 -12.97 10.74 15.35
N SER A 563 -13.76 10.98 16.38
CA SER A 563 -13.23 11.14 17.74
C SER A 563 -12.55 9.87 18.23
N ALA A 564 -13.12 8.68 17.93
CA ALA A 564 -12.51 7.40 18.25
C ALA A 564 -11.17 7.18 17.52
N THR A 565 -10.97 7.78 16.33
CA THR A 565 -9.68 7.73 15.61
C THR A 565 -8.56 8.35 16.42
N HIS A 566 -8.80 9.49 17.06
CA HIS A 566 -7.82 10.14 17.95
C HIS A 566 -7.55 9.31 19.22
N LEU A 567 -8.60 8.71 19.81
CA LEU A 567 -8.44 7.81 20.96
C LEU A 567 -7.63 6.56 20.57
N LEU A 568 -7.86 6.01 19.39
CA LEU A 568 -7.10 4.88 18.86
C LEU A 568 -5.64 5.25 18.62
N HIS A 569 -5.37 6.43 18.06
CA HIS A 569 -4.01 6.92 17.84
C HIS A 569 -3.24 7.03 19.16
N TYR A 570 -3.87 7.64 20.17
CA TYR A 570 -3.31 7.69 21.52
C TYR A 570 -3.01 6.29 22.09
N ALA A 571 -3.98 5.37 22.00
CA ALA A 571 -3.84 4.01 22.52
C ALA A 571 -2.72 3.22 21.83
N LEU A 572 -2.57 3.40 20.51
CA LEU A 572 -1.48 2.83 19.74
C LEU A 572 -0.12 3.32 20.21
N GLN A 573 0.03 4.63 20.43
CA GLN A 573 1.28 5.22 20.92
C GLN A 573 1.61 4.77 22.34
N GLN A 574 0.61 4.66 23.22
CA GLN A 574 0.81 4.16 24.58
C GLN A 574 1.23 2.68 24.62
N THR A 575 0.82 1.91 23.62
CA THR A 575 1.10 0.46 23.60
C THR A 575 2.34 0.11 22.80
N LEU A 576 2.51 0.73 21.63
CA LEU A 576 3.56 0.41 20.67
C LEU A 576 4.72 1.41 20.71
N GLY A 577 4.50 2.61 21.24
CA GLY A 577 5.45 3.71 21.26
C GLY A 577 5.16 4.81 20.25
N GLY A 578 5.87 5.95 20.38
CA GLY A 578 5.65 7.16 19.58
C GLY A 578 5.87 7.02 18.06
N HIS A 579 6.42 5.88 17.61
CA HIS A 579 6.57 5.58 16.19
C HIS A 579 5.25 5.17 15.51
N ALA A 580 4.22 4.77 16.27
CA ALA A 580 2.91 4.42 15.74
C ALA A 580 2.14 5.69 15.34
N GLN A 581 2.53 6.28 14.20
CA GLN A 581 1.97 7.50 13.66
C GLN A 581 1.04 7.24 12.48
N GLN A 582 0.03 8.07 12.33
CA GLN A 582 -0.93 7.97 11.23
C GLN A 582 -0.23 8.09 9.88
N GLN A 583 -0.57 7.15 8.98
CA GLN A 583 -0.16 7.13 7.58
C GLN A 583 -1.33 7.34 6.62
N GLY A 584 -2.54 7.27 7.14
CA GLY A 584 -3.79 7.47 6.43
C GLY A 584 -4.96 7.10 7.34
N SER A 585 -6.12 7.65 7.03
CA SER A 585 -7.37 7.29 7.72
C SER A 585 -8.54 7.34 6.76
N LYS A 586 -9.61 6.63 7.11
CA LYS A 586 -10.93 6.82 6.53
C LYS A 586 -11.97 6.68 7.64
N VAL A 587 -12.85 7.67 7.71
CA VAL A 587 -13.87 7.77 8.76
C VAL A 587 -15.23 7.88 8.11
N ASP A 588 -16.14 6.98 8.44
CA ASP A 588 -17.52 6.94 8.00
C ASP A 588 -18.45 6.72 9.22
N ALA A 589 -19.75 6.60 8.99
CA ALA A 589 -20.75 6.42 10.04
C ALA A 589 -20.48 5.17 10.88
N ASP A 590 -20.13 5.38 12.15
CA ASP A 590 -19.79 4.34 13.13
C ASP A 590 -18.75 3.32 12.65
N TRP A 591 -17.87 3.74 11.77
CA TRP A 591 -16.80 2.92 11.19
C TRP A 591 -15.55 3.76 10.94
N LEU A 592 -14.40 3.19 11.22
CA LEU A 592 -13.12 3.83 10.91
C LEU A 592 -12.07 2.82 10.43
N ARG A 593 -11.16 3.32 9.61
CA ARG A 593 -9.95 2.67 9.18
C ARG A 593 -8.77 3.59 9.50
N PHE A 594 -7.77 3.04 10.17
CA PHE A 594 -6.58 3.77 10.59
C PHE A 594 -5.32 3.05 10.14
N ASP A 595 -4.58 3.66 9.23
CA ASP A 595 -3.32 3.17 8.73
C ASP A 595 -2.20 3.86 9.52
N PHE A 596 -1.28 3.09 10.08
CA PHE A 596 -0.23 3.62 10.95
C PHE A 596 1.11 2.91 10.74
N SER A 597 2.20 3.59 11.11
CA SER A 597 3.54 3.01 11.03
C SER A 597 3.77 1.99 12.14
N ASN A 598 3.94 0.74 11.75
CA ASN A 598 4.41 -0.34 12.62
C ASN A 598 5.03 -1.46 11.77
N GLN A 599 6.16 -2.01 12.24
CA GLN A 599 6.95 -2.95 11.47
C GLN A 599 6.41 -4.40 11.52
N THR A 600 5.82 -4.77 12.65
CA THR A 600 5.33 -6.13 12.91
C THR A 600 3.82 -6.15 13.07
N SER A 601 3.21 -7.33 12.92
CA SER A 601 1.81 -7.52 13.33
C SER A 601 1.67 -7.28 14.82
N ILE A 602 0.53 -6.72 15.21
CA ILE A 602 0.19 -6.58 16.63
C ILE A 602 -0.37 -7.92 17.12
N ASP A 603 0.15 -8.41 18.23
CA ASP A 603 -0.37 -9.63 18.85
C ASP A 603 -1.76 -9.41 19.47
N ASP A 604 -2.48 -10.52 19.69
CA ASP A 604 -3.86 -10.47 20.20
C ASP A 604 -3.95 -9.82 21.62
N GLU A 605 -2.90 -9.90 22.45
CA GLU A 605 -2.86 -9.28 23.78
C GLU A 605 -2.70 -7.76 23.67
N SER A 606 -1.80 -7.30 22.83
CA SER A 606 -1.61 -5.88 22.53
C SER A 606 -2.85 -5.26 21.88
N LEU A 607 -3.54 -5.96 20.97
CA LEU A 607 -4.81 -5.51 20.39
C LEU A 607 -5.91 -5.34 21.46
N LYS A 608 -6.03 -6.31 22.38
CA LYS A 608 -6.97 -6.21 23.52
C LYS A 608 -6.63 -5.02 24.43
N LYS A 609 -5.34 -4.78 24.68
CA LYS A 609 -4.86 -3.65 25.47
C LYS A 609 -5.21 -2.31 24.80
N ILE A 610 -4.97 -2.18 23.49
CA ILE A 610 -5.33 -0.98 22.71
C ILE A 610 -6.84 -0.72 22.80
N GLU A 611 -7.67 -1.74 22.55
CA GLU A 611 -9.12 -1.64 22.62
C GLU A 611 -9.60 -1.24 24.04
N SER A 612 -8.95 -1.81 25.07
CA SER A 612 -9.21 -1.48 26.47
C SER A 612 -8.88 -0.02 26.79
N ILE A 613 -7.72 0.48 26.36
CA ILE A 613 -7.32 1.87 26.57
C ILE A 613 -8.31 2.83 25.92
N VAL A 614 -8.74 2.57 24.66
CA VAL A 614 -9.75 3.40 23.99
C VAL A 614 -11.05 3.42 24.78
N ASN A 615 -11.57 2.24 25.19
CA ASN A 615 -12.82 2.17 25.96
C ASN A 615 -12.70 2.79 27.36
N GLN A 616 -11.52 2.77 27.99
CA GLN A 616 -11.25 3.49 29.23
C GLN A 616 -11.34 5.01 29.02
N GLN A 617 -10.75 5.55 27.96
CA GLN A 617 -10.84 6.97 27.62
C GLN A 617 -12.28 7.40 27.29
N VAL A 618 -13.06 6.51 26.67
CA VAL A 618 -14.51 6.73 26.48
C VAL A 618 -15.24 6.82 27.84
N GLN A 619 -14.93 5.93 28.78
CA GLN A 619 -15.57 5.92 30.11
C GLN A 619 -15.17 7.12 30.98
N LEU A 620 -13.97 7.67 30.81
CA LEU A 620 -13.52 8.88 31.53
C LEU A 620 -14.32 10.14 31.18
N ALA A 621 -15.13 10.09 30.12
CA ALA A 621 -15.99 11.20 29.70
C ALA A 621 -15.27 12.54 29.60
N ALA A 622 -14.06 12.52 29.03
CA ALA A 622 -13.21 13.70 28.90
C ALA A 622 -13.83 14.71 27.90
N PRO A 623 -13.69 16.03 28.16
CA PRO A 623 -14.18 17.04 27.22
C PRO A 623 -13.36 17.01 25.92
N VAL A 624 -14.06 17.22 24.82
CA VAL A 624 -13.47 17.42 23.49
C VAL A 624 -13.72 18.84 23.07
N SER A 625 -12.66 19.59 22.87
CA SER A 625 -12.71 20.99 22.49
C SER A 625 -11.78 21.28 21.30
N TRP A 626 -11.98 22.43 20.68
CA TRP A 626 -11.09 22.88 19.62
C TRP A 626 -10.81 24.38 19.76
N SER A 627 -9.66 24.79 19.31
CA SER A 627 -9.27 26.18 19.23
C SER A 627 -8.52 26.45 17.93
N VAL A 628 -8.61 27.67 17.44
CA VAL A 628 -7.82 28.15 16.29
C VAL A 628 -6.67 28.94 16.88
N VAL A 629 -5.44 28.45 16.69
CA VAL A 629 -4.23 29.00 17.28
C VAL A 629 -3.13 29.14 16.24
N PRO A 630 -2.15 30.04 16.44
CA PRO A 630 -0.97 30.08 15.59
C PRO A 630 -0.24 28.70 15.59
N LEU A 631 0.26 28.30 14.43
CA LEU A 631 0.95 27.00 14.26
C LEU A 631 2.11 26.82 15.24
N ALA A 632 2.84 27.92 15.55
CA ALA A 632 3.92 27.91 16.52
C ALA A 632 3.43 27.60 17.95
N GLU A 633 2.23 28.06 18.32
CA GLU A 633 1.63 27.77 19.63
C GLU A 633 1.16 26.33 19.71
N ALA A 634 0.53 25.81 18.64
CA ALA A 634 0.13 24.41 18.55
C ALA A 634 1.33 23.47 18.73
N ARG A 635 2.48 23.79 18.10
CA ARG A 635 3.74 23.05 18.28
C ARG A 635 4.24 23.09 19.73
N LYS A 636 4.25 24.26 20.35
CA LYS A 636 4.64 24.41 21.78
C LYS A 636 3.71 23.66 22.72
N ALA A 637 2.43 23.57 22.39
CA ALA A 637 1.45 22.77 23.14
C ALA A 637 1.62 21.26 22.97
N GLY A 638 2.55 20.81 22.12
CA GLY A 638 2.79 19.39 21.83
C GLY A 638 1.70 18.77 20.94
N ALA A 639 1.01 19.61 20.13
CA ALA A 639 0.00 19.11 19.22
C ALA A 639 0.61 18.17 18.17
N MET A 640 0.00 17.03 17.99
CA MET A 640 0.40 16.05 16.99
C MET A 640 0.07 16.55 15.59
N MET A 641 1.03 16.41 14.71
CA MET A 641 0.97 16.88 13.33
C MET A 641 1.36 15.72 12.41
N LEU A 642 0.64 15.57 11.31
CA LEU A 642 1.04 14.62 10.28
C LEU A 642 2.29 15.14 9.58
N PHE A 643 3.30 14.29 9.47
CA PHE A 643 4.50 14.63 8.74
C PHE A 643 4.21 14.78 7.24
N GLY A 644 4.72 15.85 6.64
CA GLY A 644 4.57 16.10 5.20
C GLY A 644 3.31 16.87 4.81
N GLU A 645 2.47 17.24 5.76
CA GLU A 645 1.34 18.13 5.49
C GLU A 645 1.67 19.57 5.78
N LYS A 646 1.27 20.49 4.89
CA LYS A 646 1.34 21.92 5.11
C LYS A 646 0.06 22.35 5.81
N TYR A 647 0.21 22.82 7.03
CA TYR A 647 -0.90 23.34 7.81
C TYR A 647 -1.05 24.85 7.54
N PRO A 648 -2.28 25.34 7.41
CA PRO A 648 -2.50 26.79 7.40
C PRO A 648 -2.04 27.41 8.72
N ASP A 649 -1.76 28.69 8.72
CA ASP A 649 -1.54 29.46 9.96
C ASP A 649 -2.55 30.62 9.98
N PRO A 650 -3.46 30.65 10.94
CA PRO A 650 -3.62 29.78 12.11
C PRO A 650 -4.21 28.39 11.80
N VAL A 651 -3.99 27.44 12.71
CA VAL A 651 -4.44 26.05 12.63
C VAL A 651 -5.55 25.74 13.62
N ARG A 652 -6.44 24.80 13.25
CA ARG A 652 -7.41 24.22 14.17
C ARG A 652 -6.80 23.04 14.93
N MET A 653 -6.70 23.20 16.25
CA MET A 653 -6.21 22.18 17.18
C MET A 653 -7.38 21.60 17.96
N VAL A 654 -7.55 20.29 17.88
CA VAL A 654 -8.53 19.50 18.64
C VAL A 654 -7.84 18.94 19.88
N THR A 655 -8.46 19.11 21.04
CA THR A 655 -7.95 18.64 22.34
C THR A 655 -8.96 17.70 22.96
N MET A 656 -8.53 16.53 23.44
CA MET A 656 -9.35 15.56 24.17
C MET A 656 -8.75 15.36 25.54
N GLY A 657 -9.40 15.88 26.59
CA GLY A 657 -8.83 15.91 27.94
C GLY A 657 -7.39 16.44 27.93
N ASP A 658 -6.52 15.82 28.72
CA ASP A 658 -5.09 16.17 28.80
C ASP A 658 -4.20 15.20 27.98
N PHE A 659 -4.80 14.21 27.31
CA PHE A 659 -4.06 13.08 26.75
C PHE A 659 -3.89 13.13 25.21
N SER A 660 -4.72 13.87 24.47
CA SER A 660 -4.57 14.02 23.01
C SER A 660 -4.76 15.47 22.58
N LYS A 661 -3.81 15.95 21.77
CA LYS A 661 -3.89 17.24 21.06
C LYS A 661 -3.44 16.99 19.63
N GLU A 662 -4.31 17.24 18.66
CA GLU A 662 -4.01 16.97 17.25
C GLU A 662 -4.49 18.10 16.34
N LEU A 663 -3.75 18.39 15.27
CA LEU A 663 -4.20 19.31 14.24
C LEU A 663 -5.20 18.58 13.33
N CYS A 664 -6.46 18.97 13.43
CA CYS A 664 -7.54 18.27 12.74
C CYS A 664 -8.65 19.21 12.26
N GLY A 665 -8.98 19.12 10.97
CA GLY A 665 -10.07 19.85 10.34
C GLY A 665 -11.44 19.14 10.37
N GLY A 666 -11.52 17.92 10.93
CA GLY A 666 -12.75 17.13 10.93
C GLY A 666 -13.78 17.55 11.98
N THR A 667 -14.95 16.91 11.93
CA THR A 667 -16.03 17.14 12.91
C THR A 667 -15.91 16.16 14.06
N HIS A 668 -16.06 16.65 15.30
CA HIS A 668 -15.88 15.87 16.53
C HIS A 668 -17.07 15.95 17.46
N LEU A 669 -17.14 15.02 18.39
CA LEU A 669 -18.04 15.04 19.55
C LEU A 669 -17.63 16.12 20.55
N HIS A 670 -18.45 16.40 21.54
CA HIS A 670 -18.13 17.32 22.65
C HIS A 670 -17.56 16.59 23.88
N ASN A 671 -17.78 15.27 23.95
CA ASN A 671 -17.31 14.45 25.07
C ASN A 671 -16.92 13.06 24.56
N THR A 672 -15.85 12.48 25.12
CA THR A 672 -15.39 11.14 24.68
C THR A 672 -16.40 10.04 24.97
N SER A 673 -17.26 10.17 25.99
CA SER A 673 -18.33 9.20 26.31
C SER A 673 -19.36 9.03 25.18
N GLU A 674 -19.53 10.04 24.33
CA GLU A 674 -20.46 9.97 23.20
C GLU A 674 -20.00 9.01 22.10
N VAL A 675 -18.73 8.55 22.10
CA VAL A 675 -18.24 7.45 21.25
C VAL A 675 -19.01 6.16 21.55
N LYS A 676 -19.47 5.97 22.77
CA LYS A 676 -20.20 4.81 23.30
C LYS A 676 -19.32 3.56 23.31
N ASN A 677 -19.51 2.65 22.37
CA ASN A 677 -18.73 1.44 22.24
C ASN A 677 -17.65 1.62 21.16
N PHE A 678 -16.48 1.08 21.42
CA PHE A 678 -15.41 0.96 20.44
C PHE A 678 -14.96 -0.50 20.33
N GLU A 679 -14.77 -0.99 19.13
CA GLU A 679 -14.37 -2.37 18.86
C GLU A 679 -13.47 -2.48 17.64
N ILE A 680 -12.30 -3.12 17.79
CA ILE A 680 -11.38 -3.42 16.69
C ILE A 680 -11.86 -4.66 15.94
N LEU A 681 -12.18 -4.56 14.66
CA LEU A 681 -12.56 -5.69 13.82
C LEU A 681 -11.36 -6.50 13.35
N SER A 682 -10.38 -5.83 12.76
CA SER A 682 -9.20 -6.44 12.15
C SER A 682 -7.96 -5.58 12.28
N GLU A 683 -6.81 -6.25 12.21
CA GLU A 683 -5.50 -5.66 12.03
C GLU A 683 -4.82 -6.39 10.89
N GLU A 684 -4.28 -5.65 9.89
CA GLU A 684 -3.70 -6.22 8.68
C GLU A 684 -2.51 -5.40 8.14
N SER A 685 -1.69 -6.03 7.31
CA SER A 685 -0.59 -5.35 6.62
C SER A 685 -1.12 -4.64 5.37
N VAL A 686 -0.77 -3.37 5.19
CA VAL A 686 -1.08 -2.59 3.97
C VAL A 686 0.12 -2.55 3.04
N SER A 687 1.29 -2.33 3.61
CA SER A 687 2.57 -2.30 2.91
C SER A 687 3.71 -2.50 3.92
N SER A 688 4.93 -2.62 3.45
CA SER A 688 6.09 -2.70 4.35
C SER A 688 6.09 -1.52 5.33
N GLY A 689 6.10 -1.82 6.64
CA GLY A 689 6.10 -0.83 7.70
C GLY A 689 4.79 -0.07 7.96
N VAL A 690 3.70 -0.43 7.28
CA VAL A 690 2.38 0.19 7.49
C VAL A 690 1.34 -0.89 7.82
N ARG A 691 0.71 -0.74 8.96
CA ARG A 691 -0.36 -1.60 9.46
C ARG A 691 -1.68 -0.85 9.43
N ARG A 692 -2.77 -1.57 9.33
CA ARG A 692 -4.13 -1.05 9.29
C ARG A 692 -4.96 -1.64 10.40
N ILE A 693 -5.65 -0.80 11.14
CA ILE A 693 -6.73 -1.20 12.03
C ILE A 693 -8.06 -0.74 11.42
N THR A 694 -9.03 -1.65 11.40
CA THR A 694 -10.44 -1.34 11.12
C THR A 694 -11.22 -1.50 12.42
N ALA A 695 -12.04 -0.50 12.76
CA ALA A 695 -12.81 -0.51 14.01
C ALA A 695 -14.22 0.04 13.82
N LEU A 696 -15.09 -0.30 14.75
CA LEU A 696 -16.48 0.15 14.86
C LEU A 696 -16.67 1.00 16.11
N THR A 697 -17.67 1.90 16.03
CA THR A 697 -18.12 2.71 17.16
C THR A 697 -19.65 2.65 17.30
N GLY A 698 -20.17 3.21 18.37
CA GLY A 698 -21.59 3.49 18.57
C GLY A 698 -22.52 2.33 18.27
N GLN A 699 -23.49 2.57 17.37
CA GLN A 699 -24.52 1.60 17.03
C GLN A 699 -23.99 0.39 16.28
N ARG A 700 -23.03 0.57 15.33
CA ARG A 700 -22.44 -0.56 14.61
C ARG A 700 -21.64 -1.49 15.52
N ALA A 701 -20.89 -0.95 16.49
CA ALA A 701 -20.20 -1.78 17.48
C ALA A 701 -21.21 -2.55 18.35
N HIS A 702 -22.32 -1.93 18.74
CA HIS A 702 -23.38 -2.61 19.50
C HIS A 702 -24.02 -3.75 18.69
N GLN A 703 -24.38 -3.49 17.44
CA GLN A 703 -24.92 -4.50 16.52
C GLN A 703 -23.94 -5.66 16.28
N HIS A 704 -22.66 -5.37 16.15
CA HIS A 704 -21.64 -6.41 15.99
C HIS A 704 -21.52 -7.28 17.24
N ARG A 705 -21.60 -6.69 18.43
CA ARG A 705 -21.61 -7.45 19.70
C ARG A 705 -22.82 -8.38 19.80
N GLN A 706 -24.00 -7.90 19.42
CA GLN A 706 -25.20 -8.72 19.35
C GLN A 706 -25.04 -9.85 18.34
N TRP A 707 -24.54 -9.55 17.16
CA TRP A 707 -24.30 -10.54 16.12
C TRP A 707 -23.31 -11.64 16.56
N VAL A 708 -22.23 -11.29 17.28
CA VAL A 708 -21.28 -12.26 17.85
C VAL A 708 -21.98 -13.19 18.85
N ASP A 709 -22.79 -12.62 19.73
CA ASP A 709 -23.51 -13.38 20.75
C ASP A 709 -24.55 -14.32 20.15
N GLU A 710 -25.39 -13.82 19.22
CA GLU A 710 -26.37 -14.59 18.47
C GLU A 710 -25.75 -15.69 17.61
N THR A 711 -24.60 -15.41 16.99
CA THR A 711 -23.85 -16.39 16.18
C THR A 711 -23.34 -17.53 17.05
N LEU A 712 -22.83 -17.22 18.24
CA LEU A 712 -22.40 -18.25 19.19
C LEU A 712 -23.58 -19.03 19.76
N ASP A 713 -24.74 -18.41 20.01
CA ASP A 713 -25.96 -19.14 20.40
C ASP A 713 -26.36 -20.14 19.33
N ARG A 714 -26.42 -19.71 18.08
CA ARG A 714 -26.74 -20.58 16.95
C ARG A 714 -25.75 -21.74 16.80
N LEU A 715 -24.44 -21.48 16.95
CA LEU A 715 -23.42 -22.53 16.93
C LEU A 715 -23.56 -23.50 18.12
N ALA A 716 -23.82 -22.97 19.30
CA ALA A 716 -24.04 -23.76 20.50
C ALA A 716 -25.27 -24.69 20.38
N ASP A 717 -26.36 -24.17 19.80
CA ASP A 717 -27.59 -24.96 19.52
C ASP A 717 -27.33 -26.06 18.49
N LEU A 718 -26.63 -25.74 17.38
CA LEU A 718 -26.26 -26.69 16.34
C LEU A 718 -25.37 -27.83 16.87
N LEU A 719 -24.42 -27.48 17.72
CA LEU A 719 -23.45 -28.43 18.31
C LEU A 719 -23.95 -29.03 19.63
N LYS A 720 -25.11 -28.61 20.13
CA LYS A 720 -25.70 -29.04 21.42
C LYS A 720 -24.73 -28.90 22.60
N CYS A 721 -24.08 -27.75 22.70
CA CYS A 721 -23.09 -27.43 23.74
C CYS A 721 -23.33 -26.01 24.28
N SER A 722 -22.57 -25.59 25.29
CA SER A 722 -22.55 -24.19 25.75
C SER A 722 -21.61 -23.34 24.91
N LYS A 723 -21.80 -21.98 24.87
CA LYS A 723 -21.01 -21.02 24.06
C LYS A 723 -19.49 -21.21 24.25
N HIS A 724 -19.03 -21.42 25.49
CA HIS A 724 -17.61 -21.59 25.78
C HIS A 724 -17.01 -22.91 25.24
N GLN A 725 -17.85 -23.87 24.88
CA GLN A 725 -17.47 -25.17 24.34
C GLN A 725 -17.55 -25.23 22.81
N VAL A 726 -18.05 -24.18 22.14
CA VAL A 726 -18.28 -24.18 20.68
C VAL A 726 -16.99 -24.52 19.90
N ALA A 727 -15.86 -23.94 20.27
CA ALA A 727 -14.59 -24.22 19.62
C ALA A 727 -14.16 -25.68 19.79
N GLU A 728 -14.26 -26.23 21.02
CA GLU A 728 -13.96 -27.62 21.34
C GLU A 728 -14.90 -28.58 20.59
N ALA A 729 -16.21 -28.32 20.65
CA ALA A 729 -17.22 -29.12 19.95
C ALA A 729 -17.01 -29.12 18.42
N THR A 730 -16.64 -27.98 17.84
CA THR A 730 -16.31 -27.86 16.41
C THR A 730 -15.09 -28.71 16.05
N ASN A 731 -14.05 -28.68 16.88
CA ASN A 731 -12.85 -29.52 16.68
C ASN A 731 -13.20 -31.03 16.75
N HIS A 732 -14.03 -31.41 17.73
CA HIS A 732 -14.53 -32.78 17.83
C HIS A 732 -15.32 -33.20 16.59
N LEU A 733 -16.23 -32.35 16.09
CA LEU A 733 -16.98 -32.59 14.86
C LEU A 733 -16.07 -32.79 13.65
N MET A 734 -15.08 -31.92 13.47
CA MET A 734 -14.11 -32.03 12.38
C MET A 734 -13.32 -33.34 12.42
N ASN A 735 -12.81 -33.69 13.59
CA ASN A 735 -12.06 -34.93 13.78
C ASN A 735 -12.96 -36.15 13.54
N ARG A 736 -14.18 -36.13 14.02
CA ARG A 736 -15.15 -37.18 13.82
C ARG A 736 -15.51 -37.37 12.33
N VAL A 737 -15.81 -36.27 11.60
CA VAL A 737 -16.06 -36.33 10.16
C VAL A 737 -14.86 -36.90 9.41
N ARG A 738 -13.62 -36.55 9.82
CA ARG A 738 -12.39 -37.11 9.22
C ARG A 738 -12.27 -38.65 9.49
N GLN A 739 -12.57 -39.10 10.71
CA GLN A 739 -12.55 -40.49 11.07
C GLN A 739 -13.64 -41.28 10.32
N LEU A 740 -14.86 -40.75 10.26
CA LEU A 740 -15.96 -41.39 9.53
C LEU A 740 -15.66 -41.50 8.03
N LYS A 741 -15.06 -40.46 7.41
CA LYS A 741 -14.58 -40.53 6.01
C LYS A 741 -13.53 -41.65 5.81
N LYS A 742 -12.64 -41.84 6.80
CA LYS A 742 -11.65 -42.91 6.77
C LYS A 742 -12.30 -44.29 6.94
N SER A 743 -13.25 -44.46 7.88
CA SER A 743 -14.01 -45.71 8.09
C SER A 743 -14.83 -46.07 6.84
N LEU A 744 -15.47 -45.10 6.19
CA LEU A 744 -16.18 -45.31 4.95
C LEU A 744 -15.26 -45.75 3.81
N SER A 745 -14.08 -45.19 3.69
CA SER A 745 -13.10 -45.54 2.64
C SER A 745 -12.44 -46.90 2.89
N SER A 746 -12.29 -47.35 4.16
CA SER A 746 -11.70 -48.61 4.53
C SER A 746 -12.71 -49.79 4.59
N GLY A 747 -14.01 -49.51 4.48
CA GLY A 747 -15.06 -50.54 4.58
C GLY A 747 -15.19 -51.18 5.96
N GLN A 748 -14.50 -50.68 6.97
CA GLN A 748 -14.53 -51.19 8.35
C GLN A 748 -15.58 -50.42 9.17
N ALA A 749 -16.80 -50.93 9.19
CA ALA A 749 -17.91 -50.29 9.96
C ALA A 749 -17.87 -50.57 11.48
N LYS A 750 -16.84 -51.29 11.97
CA LYS A 750 -16.80 -51.77 13.38
C LYS A 750 -16.39 -50.72 14.42
N ASP A 751 -15.77 -49.62 14.00
CA ASP A 751 -15.29 -48.59 14.92
C ASP A 751 -15.90 -47.22 14.56
N ILE A 752 -17.24 -47.09 14.73
CA ILE A 752 -17.88 -45.76 14.71
C ILE A 752 -17.57 -45.10 16.05
N PRO A 753 -16.75 -44.02 16.09
CA PRO A 753 -16.45 -43.33 17.34
C PRO A 753 -17.78 -42.85 17.97
N ALA A 754 -17.96 -43.14 19.26
CA ALA A 754 -19.09 -42.59 20.01
C ALA A 754 -19.09 -41.05 19.90
N ALA A 755 -20.28 -40.46 19.87
CA ALA A 755 -20.38 -38.98 19.98
C ALA A 755 -19.76 -38.59 21.33
N SER A 756 -18.54 -38.07 21.32
CA SER A 756 -17.94 -37.50 22.51
C SER A 756 -18.65 -36.17 22.82
N SER A 757 -19.40 -36.13 23.87
CA SER A 757 -19.89 -34.86 24.41
C SER A 757 -18.68 -34.05 24.90
N PRO A 758 -18.66 -32.71 24.69
CA PRO A 758 -17.60 -31.88 25.27
C PRO A 758 -17.52 -32.10 26.79
N SER A 759 -16.31 -31.99 27.32
CA SER A 759 -16.05 -32.20 28.75
C SER A 759 -16.93 -31.31 29.60
N ASN A 760 -17.38 -31.79 30.73
CA ASN A 760 -18.23 -31.04 31.66
C ASN A 760 -17.39 -29.97 32.39
N SER A 761 -16.88 -28.98 31.60
CA SER A 761 -16.17 -27.83 32.15
C SER A 761 -17.16 -26.89 32.83
N ALA A 762 -16.79 -26.40 34.02
CA ALA A 762 -17.65 -25.52 34.83
C ALA A 762 -17.99 -24.25 34.02
N LYS A 763 -19.28 -23.93 34.01
CA LYS A 763 -19.78 -22.69 33.35
C LYS A 763 -19.10 -21.48 34.01
N PRO A 764 -18.44 -20.61 33.26
CA PRO A 764 -17.83 -19.41 33.85
C PRO A 764 -18.91 -18.56 34.53
N SER A 765 -18.59 -18.04 35.72
CA SER A 765 -19.50 -17.24 36.53
C SER A 765 -19.89 -15.90 35.93
N SER A 766 -19.07 -15.35 35.05
CA SER A 766 -19.36 -14.21 34.15
C SER A 766 -18.57 -14.38 32.86
N VAL A 767 -19.20 -14.11 31.72
CA VAL A 767 -18.56 -14.19 30.41
C VAL A 767 -18.36 -12.77 29.94
N ALA A 768 -17.11 -12.38 29.74
CA ALA A 768 -16.79 -11.09 29.13
C ALA A 768 -17.02 -11.18 27.61
N TYR A 769 -17.38 -10.06 27.00
CA TYR A 769 -17.55 -10.00 25.52
C TYR A 769 -16.28 -10.40 24.77
N SER A 770 -15.10 -10.08 25.30
CA SER A 770 -13.80 -10.52 24.78
C SER A 770 -13.69 -12.03 24.62
N ASP A 771 -14.29 -12.79 25.54
CA ASP A 771 -14.26 -14.25 25.51
C ASP A 771 -15.18 -14.79 24.41
N LEU A 772 -16.39 -14.22 24.26
CA LEU A 772 -17.32 -14.58 23.18
C LEU A 772 -16.66 -14.38 21.81
N ARG A 773 -16.04 -13.23 21.63
CA ARG A 773 -15.35 -12.89 20.39
C ARG A 773 -14.17 -13.80 20.13
N GLN A 774 -13.42 -14.17 21.16
CA GLN A 774 -12.30 -15.10 21.04
C GLN A 774 -12.78 -16.49 20.63
N TRP A 775 -13.80 -17.04 21.26
CA TRP A 775 -14.36 -18.35 20.93
C TRP A 775 -14.86 -18.41 19.48
N LEU A 776 -15.53 -17.35 19.03
CA LEU A 776 -15.97 -17.27 17.63
C LEU A 776 -14.80 -17.21 16.65
N LYS A 777 -13.75 -16.41 16.95
CA LYS A 777 -12.52 -16.33 16.13
C LYS A 777 -11.77 -17.68 16.08
N GLU A 778 -11.66 -18.36 17.20
CA GLU A 778 -11.02 -19.68 17.28
C GLU A 778 -11.79 -20.69 16.44
N THR A 779 -13.13 -20.68 16.54
CA THR A 779 -13.99 -21.56 15.73
C THR A 779 -13.79 -21.29 14.24
N ALA A 780 -13.79 -20.02 13.82
CA ALA A 780 -13.57 -19.64 12.42
C ALA A 780 -12.19 -20.08 11.89
N ARG A 781 -11.13 -19.87 12.68
CA ARG A 781 -9.77 -20.34 12.34
C ARG A 781 -9.70 -21.86 12.18
N MET A 782 -10.34 -22.62 13.07
CA MET A 782 -10.37 -24.09 13.01
C MET A 782 -11.01 -24.61 11.73
N VAL A 783 -12.13 -24.03 11.33
CA VAL A 783 -12.83 -24.44 10.09
C VAL A 783 -12.32 -23.72 8.83
N ASN A 784 -11.31 -22.85 8.98
CA ASN A 784 -10.63 -22.08 7.92
C ASN A 784 -11.58 -21.30 7.02
N VAL A 785 -12.45 -20.48 7.63
CA VAL A 785 -13.37 -19.58 6.94
C VAL A 785 -13.41 -18.21 7.60
N ALA A 786 -13.95 -17.20 6.89
CA ALA A 786 -14.23 -15.90 7.48
C ALA A 786 -15.37 -15.98 8.55
N LEU A 787 -15.34 -15.07 9.53
CA LEU A 787 -16.33 -15.05 10.63
C LEU A 787 -17.79 -15.19 10.19
N PRO A 788 -18.30 -14.48 9.14
CA PRO A 788 -19.68 -14.62 8.71
C PRO A 788 -20.05 -16.01 8.17
N GLU A 789 -19.06 -16.77 7.70
CA GLU A 789 -19.25 -18.08 7.07
C GLU A 789 -19.19 -19.25 8.07
N VAL A 790 -18.89 -18.98 9.34
CA VAL A 790 -18.65 -20.03 10.35
C VAL A 790 -19.86 -20.93 10.53
N VAL A 791 -21.06 -20.35 10.64
CA VAL A 791 -22.31 -21.11 10.83
C VAL A 791 -22.56 -22.04 9.65
N ASN A 792 -22.51 -21.52 8.43
CA ASN A 792 -22.72 -22.29 7.20
C ASN A 792 -21.73 -23.45 7.09
N ARG A 793 -20.49 -23.22 7.52
CA ARG A 793 -19.43 -24.25 7.50
C ARG A 793 -19.68 -25.35 8.52
N VAL A 794 -20.10 -25.00 9.72
CA VAL A 794 -20.46 -25.98 10.77
C VAL A 794 -21.70 -26.79 10.35
N GLU A 795 -22.73 -26.15 9.82
CA GLU A 795 -23.92 -26.81 9.24
C GLU A 795 -23.54 -27.80 8.12
N SER A 796 -22.61 -27.42 7.24
CA SER A 796 -22.07 -28.30 6.19
C SER A 796 -21.35 -29.51 6.78
N LEU A 797 -20.57 -29.35 7.84
CA LEU A 797 -19.87 -30.44 8.53
C LEU A 797 -20.85 -31.41 9.20
N LEU A 798 -21.90 -30.92 9.83
CA LEU A 798 -23.00 -31.74 10.41
C LEU A 798 -23.76 -32.49 9.31
N GLY A 799 -24.00 -31.84 8.16
CA GLY A 799 -24.59 -32.48 6.99
C GLY A 799 -23.71 -33.59 6.40
N ASP A 800 -22.40 -33.37 6.34
CA ASP A 800 -21.41 -34.38 5.91
C ASP A 800 -21.43 -35.58 6.88
N GLU A 801 -21.40 -35.30 8.20
CA GLU A 801 -21.46 -36.33 9.24
C GLU A 801 -22.71 -37.22 9.08
N SER A 802 -23.90 -36.60 8.97
CA SER A 802 -25.16 -37.32 8.81
C SER A 802 -25.20 -38.18 7.57
N LYS A 803 -24.74 -37.69 6.42
CA LYS A 803 -24.66 -38.44 5.16
C LYS A 803 -23.72 -39.64 5.26
N ILE A 804 -22.54 -39.45 5.88
CA ILE A 804 -21.57 -40.52 6.03
C ILE A 804 -22.08 -41.60 6.97
N LEU A 805 -22.73 -41.21 8.08
CA LEU A 805 -23.35 -42.13 9.03
C LEU A 805 -24.47 -42.96 8.38
N GLU A 806 -25.26 -42.35 7.51
CA GLU A 806 -26.32 -43.06 6.76
C GLU A 806 -25.70 -44.06 5.77
N GLN A 807 -24.65 -43.67 5.05
CA GLN A 807 -23.91 -44.58 4.18
C GLN A 807 -23.27 -45.76 4.94
N LEU A 808 -22.69 -45.50 6.13
CA LEU A 808 -22.14 -46.55 6.97
C LEU A 808 -23.23 -47.46 7.53
N LYS A 809 -24.42 -46.96 7.89
CA LYS A 809 -25.59 -47.76 8.28
C LYS A 809 -26.09 -48.64 7.15
N GLN A 810 -26.16 -48.14 5.91
CA GLN A 810 -26.54 -48.90 4.75
C GLN A 810 -25.54 -50.05 4.47
N LEU A 811 -24.26 -49.83 4.70
CA LEU A 811 -23.21 -50.84 4.60
C LEU A 811 -23.35 -51.95 5.68
N THR A 812 -23.83 -51.61 6.88
CA THR A 812 -24.03 -52.55 8.00
C THR A 812 -25.38 -53.27 8.00
N SER A 813 -26.39 -52.71 7.37
CA SER A 813 -27.76 -53.30 7.27
C SER A 813 -27.93 -54.27 6.09
N GLY A 814 -27.03 -54.30 5.11
CA GLY A 814 -26.94 -55.32 4.10
C GLY A 814 -26.21 -56.52 4.74
N GLY A 815 -26.91 -57.63 4.95
CA GLY A 815 -26.46 -58.87 5.63
C GLY A 815 -25.00 -59.22 5.33
N GLU A 816 -24.25 -59.59 6.34
CA GLU A 816 -22.79 -59.86 6.30
C GLU A 816 -22.48 -61.04 5.31
N VAL A 817 -22.20 -60.68 4.06
CA VAL A 817 -21.56 -61.63 3.16
C VAL A 817 -20.06 -61.56 3.43
N SER A 818 -19.53 -62.57 4.14
CA SER A 818 -18.12 -62.68 4.44
C SER A 818 -17.35 -63.46 3.36
N ALA A 819 -16.04 -63.18 3.24
CA ALA A 819 -15.16 -63.99 2.34
C ALA A 819 -15.15 -65.44 2.71
N ASP A 820 -15.25 -65.80 4.02
CA ASP A 820 -15.29 -67.16 4.49
C ASP A 820 -16.58 -67.91 4.06
N GLN A 821 -17.72 -67.24 4.08
CA GLN A 821 -19.01 -67.74 3.60
C GLN A 821 -18.96 -67.96 2.11
N LEU A 822 -18.46 -67.04 1.32
CA LEU A 822 -18.31 -67.16 -0.12
C LEU A 822 -17.35 -68.31 -0.51
N ILE A 823 -16.30 -68.55 0.26
CA ILE A 823 -15.39 -69.69 0.09
C ILE A 823 -16.10 -70.99 0.40
N ALA A 824 -16.95 -71.03 1.44
CA ALA A 824 -17.70 -72.25 1.82
C ALA A 824 -18.77 -72.60 0.79
N GLU A 825 -19.36 -71.65 0.11
CA GLU A 825 -20.38 -71.83 -0.95
C GLU A 825 -19.77 -72.06 -2.34
N ALA A 826 -18.46 -72.00 -2.47
CA ALA A 826 -17.74 -72.07 -3.74
C ALA A 826 -17.82 -73.46 -4.37
N LYS A 827 -17.88 -73.51 -5.69
CA LYS A 827 -17.80 -74.77 -6.46
C LYS A 827 -16.36 -75.11 -6.86
N GLN A 828 -15.97 -76.34 -6.71
CA GLN A 828 -14.67 -76.83 -7.15
C GLN A 828 -14.78 -77.39 -8.59
N ILE A 829 -14.10 -76.80 -9.54
CA ILE A 829 -14.13 -77.17 -10.96
C ILE A 829 -12.69 -77.25 -11.47
N GLY A 830 -12.22 -78.44 -11.81
CA GLY A 830 -10.89 -78.67 -12.36
C GLY A 830 -9.74 -78.20 -11.45
N GLY A 831 -9.92 -78.23 -10.10
CA GLY A 831 -8.95 -77.73 -9.11
C GLY A 831 -8.94 -76.23 -8.90
N VAL A 832 -9.94 -75.55 -9.44
CA VAL A 832 -10.17 -74.08 -9.30
C VAL A 832 -11.37 -73.83 -8.40
N LEU A 833 -11.24 -72.87 -7.45
CA LEU A 833 -12.35 -72.39 -6.64
C LEU A 833 -13.18 -71.38 -7.43
N VAL A 834 -14.40 -71.75 -7.85
CA VAL A 834 -15.26 -70.86 -8.62
C VAL A 834 -16.42 -70.37 -7.75
N ILE A 835 -16.50 -69.06 -7.61
CA ILE A 835 -17.54 -68.35 -6.84
C ILE A 835 -18.37 -67.48 -7.81
N ALA A 836 -19.69 -67.64 -7.79
CA ALA A 836 -20.60 -66.73 -8.47
C ALA A 836 -21.75 -66.41 -7.49
N SER A 837 -21.76 -65.23 -6.96
CA SER A 837 -22.69 -64.81 -5.88
C SER A 837 -23.25 -63.40 -6.05
N GLU A 838 -24.46 -63.20 -5.53
CA GLU A 838 -25.06 -61.88 -5.43
C GLU A 838 -24.65 -61.22 -4.10
N ILE A 839 -24.22 -59.99 -4.17
CA ILE A 839 -23.89 -59.15 -3.01
C ILE A 839 -24.99 -58.12 -2.83
N PRO A 840 -25.72 -58.16 -1.71
CA PRO A 840 -26.76 -57.18 -1.44
C PRO A 840 -26.22 -55.74 -1.43
N GLY A 841 -26.97 -54.81 -2.05
CA GLY A 841 -26.59 -53.41 -2.12
C GLY A 841 -25.60 -53.03 -3.23
N GLY A 842 -25.05 -53.96 -3.98
CA GLY A 842 -24.30 -53.68 -5.23
C GLY A 842 -23.08 -52.80 -5.15
N ASN A 843 -22.35 -52.75 -4.02
CA ASN A 843 -21.21 -51.85 -3.84
C ASN A 843 -19.94 -52.42 -4.53
N PRO A 844 -19.45 -51.75 -5.61
CA PRO A 844 -18.29 -52.25 -6.36
C PRO A 844 -16.99 -52.32 -5.51
N ASN A 845 -16.81 -51.45 -4.54
CA ASN A 845 -15.63 -51.41 -3.70
C ASN A 845 -15.62 -52.57 -2.69
N LEU A 846 -16.80 -52.89 -2.12
CA LEU A 846 -16.96 -54.07 -1.26
C LEU A 846 -16.70 -55.37 -2.04
N MET A 847 -17.25 -55.51 -3.26
CA MET A 847 -17.02 -56.68 -4.12
C MET A 847 -15.54 -56.85 -4.46
N ARG A 848 -14.80 -55.77 -4.77
CA ARG A 848 -13.35 -55.86 -4.99
C ARG A 848 -12.59 -56.30 -3.72
N GLN A 849 -12.96 -55.77 -2.55
CA GLN A 849 -12.37 -56.16 -1.28
C GLN A 849 -12.62 -57.60 -0.94
N LEU A 850 -13.86 -58.11 -1.22
CA LEU A 850 -14.20 -59.53 -1.07
C LEU A 850 -13.35 -60.39 -1.99
N ILE A 851 -13.19 -60.02 -3.25
CA ILE A 851 -12.34 -60.72 -4.22
C ILE A 851 -10.90 -60.77 -3.74
N ASP A 852 -10.35 -59.65 -3.25
CA ASP A 852 -8.97 -59.62 -2.75
C ASP A 852 -8.81 -60.42 -1.45
N ALA A 853 -9.81 -60.41 -0.57
CA ALA A 853 -9.81 -61.20 0.67
C ALA A 853 -9.91 -62.72 0.35
N ILE A 854 -10.74 -63.13 -0.59
CA ILE A 854 -10.87 -64.53 -1.02
C ILE A 854 -9.57 -65.03 -1.66
N ARG A 855 -8.93 -64.23 -2.51
CA ARG A 855 -7.64 -64.52 -3.11
C ARG A 855 -6.51 -64.71 -2.09
N LYS A 856 -6.51 -63.90 -1.00
CA LYS A 856 -5.52 -64.01 0.08
C LYS A 856 -5.77 -65.22 0.95
N LYS A 857 -7.03 -65.59 1.16
CA LYS A 857 -7.38 -66.74 2.06
C LYS A 857 -7.36 -68.07 1.34
N SER A 858 -7.60 -68.09 0.03
CA SER A 858 -7.59 -69.34 -0.74
C SER A 858 -6.17 -69.75 -1.12
N SER A 859 -5.79 -70.99 -0.81
CA SER A 859 -4.55 -71.63 -1.28
C SER A 859 -4.66 -72.22 -2.68
N GLN A 860 -5.86 -72.23 -3.32
CA GLN A 860 -6.14 -72.72 -4.65
C GLN A 860 -6.37 -71.59 -5.62
N PRO A 861 -6.12 -71.78 -6.92
CA PRO A 861 -6.55 -70.85 -7.96
C PRO A 861 -8.04 -70.52 -7.85
N SER A 862 -8.41 -69.21 -7.94
CA SER A 862 -9.80 -68.79 -7.74
C SER A 862 -10.32 -67.93 -8.86
N ALA A 863 -11.57 -68.19 -9.25
CA ALA A 863 -12.36 -67.41 -10.18
C ALA A 863 -13.62 -66.94 -9.47
N ILE A 864 -13.77 -65.55 -9.36
CA ILE A 864 -14.80 -64.94 -8.52
C ILE A 864 -15.61 -63.98 -9.35
N LEU A 865 -16.92 -64.18 -9.38
CA LEU A 865 -17.90 -63.29 -10.02
C LEU A 865 -18.91 -62.81 -8.99
N LEU A 866 -18.93 -61.56 -8.73
CA LEU A 866 -19.88 -60.96 -7.80
C LEU A 866 -20.76 -59.98 -8.54
N THR A 867 -22.08 -60.08 -8.31
CA THR A 867 -23.07 -59.20 -8.88
C THR A 867 -23.91 -58.57 -7.76
N GLY A 868 -24.52 -57.45 -8.03
CA GLY A 868 -25.46 -56.86 -7.05
C GLY A 868 -26.19 -55.67 -7.61
N SER A 869 -27.37 -55.42 -7.10
CA SER A 869 -28.21 -54.27 -7.49
C SER A 869 -27.88 -53.06 -6.58
N SER A 870 -27.62 -51.88 -7.20
CA SER A 870 -27.39 -50.63 -6.50
C SER A 870 -28.56 -49.64 -6.67
N GLY A 871 -29.73 -50.12 -7.06
CA GLY A 871 -30.96 -49.37 -7.32
C GLY A 871 -31.92 -50.13 -8.20
N ALA A 872 -33.10 -49.54 -8.51
CA ALA A 872 -34.16 -50.23 -9.26
C ALA A 872 -33.73 -50.66 -10.69
N ASP A 873 -32.83 -49.91 -11.34
CA ASP A 873 -32.40 -50.12 -12.73
C ASP A 873 -30.86 -50.16 -12.88
N LYS A 874 -30.12 -50.53 -11.84
CA LYS A 874 -28.67 -50.49 -11.89
C LYS A 874 -28.07 -51.73 -11.24
N VAL A 875 -27.40 -52.55 -12.04
CA VAL A 875 -26.64 -53.73 -11.58
C VAL A 875 -25.17 -53.49 -11.81
N VAL A 876 -24.37 -53.92 -10.86
CA VAL A 876 -22.92 -53.96 -10.95
C VAL A 876 -22.42 -55.41 -10.95
N VAL A 877 -21.49 -55.70 -11.83
CA VAL A 877 -20.78 -56.96 -11.93
C VAL A 877 -19.30 -56.71 -11.70
N VAL A 878 -18.68 -57.48 -10.81
CA VAL A 878 -17.23 -57.46 -10.60
C VAL A 878 -16.70 -58.86 -10.71
N ALA A 879 -15.76 -59.08 -11.62
CA ALA A 879 -15.10 -60.39 -11.81
C ALA A 879 -13.62 -60.29 -11.45
N GLY A 880 -13.11 -61.39 -10.84
CA GLY A 880 -11.71 -61.46 -10.47
C GLY A 880 -11.12 -62.83 -10.65
N LEU A 881 -9.94 -62.96 -11.25
CA LEU A 881 -9.22 -64.21 -11.46
C LEU A 881 -7.88 -64.21 -10.76
N SER A 882 -7.47 -65.37 -10.19
CA SER A 882 -6.12 -65.52 -9.66
C SER A 882 -5.07 -65.49 -10.77
N PRO A 883 -3.79 -65.10 -10.47
CA PRO A 883 -2.72 -64.94 -11.46
C PRO A 883 -2.50 -66.18 -12.33
N GLU A 884 -2.64 -67.34 -11.73
CA GLU A 884 -2.47 -68.67 -12.41
C GLU A 884 -3.51 -68.86 -13.52
N LEU A 885 -4.73 -68.39 -13.31
CA LEU A 885 -5.80 -68.52 -14.32
C LEU A 885 -5.60 -67.48 -15.44
N VAL A 886 -5.09 -66.33 -15.13
CA VAL A 886 -4.71 -65.34 -16.13
C VAL A 886 -3.57 -65.83 -17.01
N GLN A 887 -2.56 -66.52 -16.43
CA GLN A 887 -1.47 -67.13 -17.18
C GLN A 887 -1.95 -68.27 -18.12
N LYS A 888 -3.07 -68.91 -17.81
CA LYS A 888 -3.74 -69.88 -18.67
C LYS A 888 -4.61 -69.28 -19.77
N GLY A 889 -4.56 -67.92 -19.91
CA GLY A 889 -5.29 -67.19 -20.96
C GLY A 889 -6.72 -66.81 -20.61
N LEU A 890 -7.17 -67.03 -19.37
CA LEU A 890 -8.51 -66.59 -18.94
C LEU A 890 -8.54 -65.11 -18.63
N SER A 891 -9.67 -64.43 -18.87
CA SER A 891 -9.83 -63.01 -18.68
C SER A 891 -11.08 -62.68 -17.86
N ALA A 892 -10.88 -62.02 -16.74
CA ALA A 892 -11.98 -61.44 -15.95
C ALA A 892 -12.79 -60.41 -16.73
N GLY A 893 -12.16 -59.69 -17.67
CA GLY A 893 -12.83 -58.76 -18.55
C GLY A 893 -13.85 -59.44 -19.50
N ALA A 894 -13.47 -60.56 -20.10
CA ALA A 894 -14.36 -61.33 -20.93
C ALA A 894 -15.52 -61.96 -20.12
N TRP A 895 -15.25 -62.46 -18.93
CA TRP A 895 -16.24 -63.07 -18.02
C TRP A 895 -17.25 -61.98 -17.53
N ALA A 896 -16.78 -60.84 -17.09
CA ALA A 896 -17.63 -59.71 -16.67
C ALA A 896 -18.50 -59.17 -17.83
N SER A 897 -17.92 -59.06 -19.02
CA SER A 897 -18.64 -58.63 -20.22
C SER A 897 -19.76 -59.57 -20.64
N GLN A 898 -19.46 -60.90 -20.66
CA GLN A 898 -20.45 -61.93 -21.00
C GLN A 898 -21.62 -61.96 -19.99
N THR A 899 -21.34 -61.77 -18.70
CA THR A 899 -22.36 -61.70 -17.65
C THR A 899 -23.20 -60.40 -17.77
N ALA A 900 -22.56 -59.29 -18.08
CA ALA A 900 -23.25 -58.00 -18.21
C ALA A 900 -24.18 -57.92 -19.43
N GLN A 901 -23.91 -58.63 -20.51
CA GLN A 901 -24.81 -58.71 -21.68
C GLN A 901 -26.18 -59.26 -21.32
N ILE A 902 -26.24 -60.25 -20.41
CA ILE A 902 -27.49 -60.84 -19.94
C ILE A 902 -28.28 -59.84 -19.11
N LEU A 903 -27.57 -58.98 -18.40
CA LEU A 903 -28.12 -57.90 -17.55
C LEU A 903 -28.46 -56.62 -18.33
N GLY A 904 -28.40 -56.68 -19.68
CA GLY A 904 -28.70 -55.54 -20.55
C GLY A 904 -27.68 -54.41 -20.47
N GLY A 905 -26.41 -54.76 -20.24
CA GLY A 905 -25.33 -53.81 -20.09
C GLY A 905 -24.03 -54.24 -20.78
N SER A 906 -22.95 -53.56 -20.42
CA SER A 906 -21.63 -53.81 -20.98
C SER A 906 -20.55 -53.41 -19.97
N GLY A 907 -19.33 -53.83 -20.22
CA GLY A 907 -18.16 -53.49 -19.40
C GLY A 907 -16.95 -54.37 -19.79
N GLY A 908 -15.91 -54.29 -19.00
CA GLY A 908 -14.66 -55.00 -19.22
C GLY A 908 -13.64 -54.53 -18.20
N GLY A 909 -12.39 -54.87 -18.45
CA GLY A 909 -11.32 -54.55 -17.55
C GLY A 909 -10.06 -55.36 -17.83
N ARG A 910 -9.19 -55.38 -16.86
CA ARG A 910 -7.93 -56.14 -16.92
C ARG A 910 -8.22 -57.68 -16.85
N PRO A 911 -7.32 -58.52 -17.36
CA PRO A 911 -7.48 -59.97 -17.28
C PRO A 911 -7.62 -60.52 -15.85
N ASP A 912 -7.06 -59.83 -14.86
CA ASP A 912 -7.09 -60.22 -13.45
C ASP A 912 -8.34 -59.72 -12.71
N LEU A 913 -8.80 -58.48 -13.01
CA LEU A 913 -9.93 -57.84 -12.33
C LEU A 913 -10.68 -56.95 -13.29
N ALA A 914 -12.01 -57.12 -13.40
CA ALA A 914 -12.85 -56.39 -14.31
C ALA A 914 -14.17 -55.95 -13.65
N GLN A 915 -14.79 -54.93 -14.20
CA GLN A 915 -16.11 -54.43 -13.79
C GLN A 915 -17.00 -54.18 -14.99
N ALA A 916 -18.25 -54.49 -14.84
CA ALA A 916 -19.28 -54.24 -15.82
C ALA A 916 -20.57 -53.73 -15.15
N GLY A 917 -21.47 -53.15 -15.93
CA GLY A 917 -22.74 -52.67 -15.44
C GLY A 917 -23.91 -53.27 -16.23
N GLY A 918 -25.09 -53.34 -15.61
CA GLY A 918 -26.31 -53.81 -16.22
C GLY A 918 -27.53 -52.98 -15.78
N ARG A 919 -28.68 -53.23 -16.44
CA ARG A 919 -29.95 -52.53 -16.20
C ARG A 919 -31.09 -53.40 -15.66
N PHE A 920 -30.93 -54.72 -15.64
CA PHE A 920 -32.00 -55.67 -15.30
C PHE A 920 -31.67 -56.41 -14.02
N PRO A 921 -32.01 -55.89 -12.80
CA PRO A 921 -31.75 -56.59 -11.53
C PRO A 921 -32.45 -57.96 -11.40
N GLU A 922 -33.62 -58.09 -12.00
CA GLU A 922 -34.41 -59.34 -12.00
C GLU A 922 -33.73 -60.50 -12.73
N LYS A 923 -32.71 -60.20 -13.55
CA LYS A 923 -31.91 -61.19 -14.27
C LYS A 923 -30.60 -61.54 -13.58
N ILE A 924 -30.35 -61.10 -12.39
CA ILE A 924 -29.08 -61.39 -11.67
C ILE A 924 -28.87 -62.87 -11.49
N SER A 925 -29.86 -63.60 -11.03
CA SER A 925 -29.79 -65.05 -10.86
C SER A 925 -29.47 -65.77 -12.17
N GLU A 926 -30.12 -65.41 -13.28
CA GLU A 926 -29.86 -65.99 -14.61
C GLU A 926 -28.41 -65.67 -15.07
N ALA A 927 -28.00 -64.44 -14.89
CA ALA A 927 -26.65 -63.96 -15.27
C ALA A 927 -25.53 -64.68 -14.46
N LEU A 928 -25.74 -64.91 -13.18
CA LEU A 928 -24.80 -65.65 -12.35
C LEU A 928 -24.70 -67.15 -12.79
N GLN A 929 -25.84 -67.79 -13.14
CA GLN A 929 -25.83 -69.19 -13.64
C GLN A 929 -25.10 -69.33 -14.97
N ILE A 930 -25.39 -68.40 -15.92
CA ILE A 930 -24.75 -68.39 -17.24
C ILE A 930 -23.27 -68.06 -17.11
N GLY A 931 -22.93 -67.08 -16.22
CA GLY A 931 -21.56 -66.69 -15.92
C GLY A 931 -20.77 -67.87 -15.32
N LEU A 932 -21.37 -68.64 -14.42
CA LEU A 932 -20.78 -69.85 -13.82
C LEU A 932 -20.57 -70.93 -14.91
N GLN A 933 -21.55 -71.19 -15.75
CA GLN A 933 -21.45 -72.14 -16.83
C GLN A 933 -20.37 -71.79 -17.85
N TRP A 934 -20.27 -70.51 -18.17
CA TRP A 934 -19.22 -69.98 -19.05
C TRP A 934 -17.84 -70.25 -18.49
N MET A 935 -17.60 -69.95 -17.20
CA MET A 935 -16.32 -70.19 -16.53
C MET A 935 -16.04 -71.73 -16.47
N GLN A 936 -17.06 -72.52 -16.22
CA GLN A 936 -16.93 -73.97 -16.20
C GLN A 936 -16.47 -74.54 -17.55
N ASN A 937 -17.07 -74.08 -18.65
CA ASN A 937 -16.66 -74.49 -20.01
C ASN A 937 -15.23 -74.04 -20.33
N GLN A 938 -14.80 -72.82 -19.85
CA GLN A 938 -13.43 -72.40 -20.06
C GLN A 938 -12.39 -73.12 -19.23
N LEU A 939 -12.77 -73.77 -18.13
CA LEU A 939 -11.88 -74.54 -17.29
C LEU A 939 -11.79 -76.02 -17.69
N GLN A 940 -12.75 -76.51 -18.50
CA GLN A 940 -12.84 -77.91 -18.96
C GLN A 940 -12.39 -78.14 -20.41
N GLY A 941 -12.31 -77.08 -21.20
CA GLY A 941 -11.75 -77.01 -22.55
C GLY A 941 -10.28 -76.64 -22.55
#